data_50715521883d4d1db0b80a3febb96478
#
_entry.id   50715521883d4d1db0b80a3febb96478
#
_cell.length_a   1.000
_cell.length_b   1.000
_cell.length_c   1.000
_cell.angle_alpha   90.00
_cell.angle_beta   90.00
_cell.angle_gamma   90.00
#
_symmetry.space_group_name_H-M   'P 1'
#
loop_
_entity.id
_entity.type
_entity.pdbx_description
1 polymer ?
#
loop_
_entity_poly.entity_id
_entity_poly.type
_entity_poly.pdbx_seq_one_letter_code
_entity_poly.pdbx_strand_id
1 'polypeptide(L)'
;MTIEEFKASLQPELLEKVKAACEKTQDVNEADAKTIYDFFMEVAAPALGEDQVAEPFRYITAAVNGMRAKDLEALIGEDFNAEVFEQLRTQLGFELLVTRNVIDQVVVDFAFPPVRMMMQKLMGESSYKACASDIGYHLLQNYGPEDPIRGIQTTHLLLDGDEAAAAAEYVSQAEGEPLRLATLTMGNGLKDAPEYVKQCIYDMPLVQSEKVNVKKLLMLLLNDCVAIVSDPQKQMEVTDKLHEVVANVIQNGDEDVTVLLGVAKLRIAQNERILAQQAHQQKKDEDAQEHEQGAQHVFMDALNYLLPPLQQADPETISDEQIRQYWLCLKICQEMAQPKAITLFFENIVKVEQAQVAAIAQKMRETGEDSLNEEDSKRAEELGTRIIDQHIDLSKLYYQMPQALQEQFTNYSDAAISLITAYIEGIKANEERNNEEDMGLQLRLCNYYQAIGELQNHLGRDEESYEAYTEAQIRQMRHLAAVKRQDEEIAEKNNRPGFMSQDGLITRLTLSVTNHMLGMYYRKQGKADRDLAVLLRSNMDLAMDCFKAYPRDGRVVHFIINAALELGDMQHKEKGLMAECGTYEKVIRQFPALNNMRLDPQLIADLAMIHTKCGQVQGDNSIRRFGDAQRNLTTALNLWSMLAKNTNNPEFKKNAENVQNLLNQLKK
;
A
#
# COMPACT_ATOMS: atom_id res chain seq x y z
N MET A 1 13.34 -12.30 -40.91
CA MET A 1 13.67 -10.85 -40.84
C MET A 1 14.28 -10.58 -39.47
N THR A 2 15.40 -9.86 -39.43
CA THR A 2 15.96 -9.45 -38.12
C THR A 2 15.16 -8.27 -37.53
N ILE A 3 15.30 -8.02 -36.22
CA ILE A 3 14.63 -6.88 -35.56
C ILE A 3 15.09 -5.55 -36.18
N GLU A 4 16.36 -5.43 -36.58
CA GLU A 4 16.90 -4.22 -37.21
C GLU A 4 16.30 -4.00 -38.60
N GLU A 5 16.20 -5.05 -39.42
CA GLU A 5 15.54 -5.00 -40.73
C GLU A 5 14.06 -4.64 -40.59
N PHE A 6 13.37 -5.24 -39.60
CA PHE A 6 11.98 -4.93 -39.32
C PHE A 6 11.82 -3.46 -38.93
N LYS A 7 12.63 -2.96 -38.01
CA LYS A 7 12.61 -1.56 -37.55
C LYS A 7 12.86 -0.60 -38.70
N ALA A 8 13.78 -0.93 -39.61
CA ALA A 8 14.07 -0.14 -40.78
C ALA A 8 12.93 -0.16 -41.83
N SER A 9 12.10 -1.19 -41.81
CA SER A 9 10.95 -1.33 -42.75
C SER A 9 9.71 -0.58 -42.27
N LEU A 10 9.65 -0.19 -40.97
CA LEU A 10 8.50 0.51 -40.39
C LEU A 10 8.41 1.95 -40.90
N GLN A 11 7.18 2.39 -41.17
CA GLN A 11 6.92 3.81 -41.44
C GLN A 11 7.21 4.62 -40.15
N PRO A 12 8.02 5.71 -40.26
CA PRO A 12 8.39 6.51 -39.08
C PRO A 12 7.17 7.02 -38.28
N GLU A 13 6.11 7.40 -38.97
CA GLU A 13 4.87 7.90 -38.37
C GLU A 13 4.17 6.82 -37.48
N LEU A 14 4.16 5.56 -37.94
CA LEU A 14 3.61 4.45 -37.20
C LEU A 14 4.43 4.17 -35.93
N LEU A 15 5.76 4.14 -36.09
CA LEU A 15 6.66 3.91 -34.95
C LEU A 15 6.53 4.99 -33.86
N GLU A 16 6.49 6.25 -34.30
CA GLU A 16 6.27 7.38 -33.36
C GLU A 16 4.90 7.30 -32.66
N LYS A 17 3.84 6.92 -33.39
CA LYS A 17 2.50 6.75 -32.81
C LYS A 17 2.46 5.64 -31.78
N VAL A 18 3.08 4.50 -32.07
CA VAL A 18 3.14 3.36 -31.11
C VAL A 18 3.97 3.70 -29.89
N LYS A 19 5.14 4.34 -30.09
CA LYS A 19 5.97 4.82 -28.97
C LYS A 19 5.21 5.78 -28.07
N ALA A 20 4.57 6.80 -28.66
CA ALA A 20 3.79 7.77 -27.92
C ALA A 20 2.64 7.13 -27.12
N ALA A 21 2.03 6.06 -27.67
CA ALA A 21 1.02 5.28 -26.94
C ALA A 21 1.64 4.48 -25.78
N CYS A 22 2.81 3.85 -25.98
CA CYS A 22 3.51 3.10 -24.94
C CYS A 22 4.06 4.00 -23.80
N GLU A 23 4.52 5.21 -24.12
CA GLU A 23 5.05 6.17 -23.16
C GLU A 23 3.97 6.76 -22.23
N LYS A 24 2.70 6.70 -22.62
CA LYS A 24 1.59 7.19 -21.81
C LYS A 24 1.30 6.35 -20.56
N THR A 25 1.81 5.18 -20.46
CA THR A 25 1.76 4.17 -19.38
C THR A 25 0.64 4.29 -18.32
N GLN A 26 0.48 5.42 -17.61
CA GLN A 26 -0.58 5.64 -16.62
C GLN A 26 -1.86 6.24 -17.24
N ASP A 27 -1.75 6.89 -18.37
CA ASP A 27 -2.84 7.60 -19.06
C ASP A 27 -3.23 6.90 -20.38
N VAL A 28 -2.89 5.61 -20.54
CA VAL A 28 -3.28 4.81 -21.70
C VAL A 28 -4.80 4.72 -21.74
N ASN A 29 -5.40 5.19 -22.83
CA ASN A 29 -6.81 5.04 -23.14
C ASN A 29 -7.06 3.88 -24.11
N GLU A 30 -8.32 3.56 -24.38
CA GLU A 30 -8.69 2.45 -25.28
C GLU A 30 -8.14 2.61 -26.71
N ALA A 31 -8.01 3.83 -27.22
CA ALA A 31 -7.46 4.08 -28.54
C ALA A 31 -5.94 3.84 -28.59
N ASP A 32 -5.23 4.22 -27.52
CA ASP A 32 -3.81 3.96 -27.36
C ASP A 32 -3.56 2.45 -27.22
N ALA A 33 -4.35 1.77 -26.35
CA ALA A 33 -4.29 0.33 -26.18
C ALA A 33 -4.54 -0.42 -27.49
N LYS A 34 -5.54 0.00 -28.27
CA LYS A 34 -5.79 -0.57 -29.61
C LYS A 34 -4.63 -0.34 -30.56
N THR A 35 -4.03 0.84 -30.56
CA THR A 35 -2.85 1.14 -31.41
C THR A 35 -1.69 0.20 -31.12
N ILE A 36 -1.45 -0.07 -29.83
CA ILE A 36 -0.39 -0.98 -29.38
C ILE A 36 -0.74 -2.44 -29.77
N TYR A 37 -1.96 -2.87 -29.49
CA TYR A 37 -2.42 -4.23 -29.78
C TYR A 37 -2.34 -4.52 -31.30
N ASP A 38 -2.89 -3.63 -32.13
CA ASP A 38 -2.87 -3.76 -33.59
C ASP A 38 -1.42 -3.80 -34.11
N PHE A 39 -0.50 -3.03 -33.51
CA PHE A 39 0.91 -3.09 -33.87
C PHE A 39 1.53 -4.47 -33.64
N PHE A 40 1.31 -5.05 -32.45
CA PHE A 40 1.85 -6.38 -32.15
C PHE A 40 1.23 -7.46 -33.03
N MET A 41 -0.10 -7.44 -33.22
CA MET A 41 -0.84 -8.50 -33.93
C MET A 41 -0.84 -8.36 -35.45
N GLU A 42 -0.98 -7.13 -35.97
CA GLU A 42 -1.19 -6.91 -37.42
C GLU A 42 0.08 -6.47 -38.15
N VAL A 43 1.11 -5.98 -37.43
CA VAL A 43 2.33 -5.45 -38.05
C VAL A 43 3.55 -6.29 -37.67
N ALA A 44 3.80 -6.50 -36.38
CA ALA A 44 5.01 -7.17 -35.95
C ALA A 44 4.92 -8.71 -36.08
N ALA A 45 3.83 -9.33 -35.74
CA ALA A 45 3.67 -10.78 -35.82
C ALA A 45 3.74 -11.31 -37.25
N PRO A 46 3.08 -10.70 -38.26
CA PRO A 46 3.25 -11.14 -39.67
C PRO A 46 4.67 -10.98 -40.23
N ALA A 47 5.47 -10.04 -39.71
CA ALA A 47 6.82 -9.76 -40.14
C ALA A 47 7.90 -10.62 -39.50
N LEU A 48 7.74 -10.88 -38.19
CA LEU A 48 8.74 -11.54 -37.35
C LEU A 48 8.38 -12.99 -37.00
N GLY A 49 7.11 -13.38 -37.13
CA GLY A 49 6.55 -14.68 -36.77
C GLY A 49 5.54 -14.58 -35.60
N GLU A 50 4.45 -15.35 -35.74
CA GLU A 50 3.43 -15.44 -34.66
C GLU A 50 4.07 -15.89 -33.35
N ASP A 51 4.90 -16.95 -33.40
CA ASP A 51 5.56 -17.54 -32.23
C ASP A 51 6.58 -16.58 -31.56
N GLN A 52 7.06 -15.58 -32.30
CA GLN A 52 8.00 -14.60 -31.77
C GLN A 52 7.33 -13.38 -31.12
N VAL A 53 6.11 -13.06 -31.54
CA VAL A 53 5.46 -11.79 -31.19
C VAL A 53 4.06 -12.00 -30.60
N ALA A 54 3.14 -12.59 -31.37
CA ALA A 54 1.74 -12.66 -30.99
C ALA A 54 1.51 -13.63 -29.82
N GLU A 55 2.09 -14.82 -29.88
CA GLU A 55 1.93 -15.81 -28.81
C GLU A 55 2.50 -15.35 -27.47
N PRO A 56 3.80 -14.90 -27.39
CA PRO A 56 4.30 -14.40 -26.11
C PRO A 56 3.51 -13.20 -25.59
N PHE A 57 3.04 -12.30 -26.48
CA PHE A 57 2.21 -11.17 -26.05
C PHE A 57 0.85 -11.63 -25.51
N ARG A 58 0.22 -12.62 -26.11
CA ARG A 58 -1.05 -13.21 -25.64
C ARG A 58 -0.87 -13.86 -24.27
N TYR A 59 0.17 -14.69 -24.07
CA TYR A 59 0.44 -15.34 -22.79
C TYR A 59 0.76 -14.34 -21.68
N ILE A 60 1.57 -13.31 -21.94
CA ILE A 60 1.84 -12.24 -20.98
C ILE A 60 0.56 -11.45 -20.66
N THR A 61 -0.32 -11.26 -21.65
CA THR A 61 -1.61 -10.59 -21.48
C THR A 61 -2.55 -11.41 -20.59
N ALA A 62 -2.56 -12.73 -20.74
CA ALA A 62 -3.40 -13.62 -19.94
C ALA A 62 -2.85 -13.85 -18.52
N ALA A 63 -1.52 -13.79 -18.34
CA ALA A 63 -0.89 -14.03 -17.06
C ALA A 63 -1.25 -12.95 -16.03
N VAL A 64 -1.49 -13.37 -14.78
CA VAL A 64 -1.87 -12.46 -13.68
C VAL A 64 -0.68 -11.62 -13.19
N ASN A 65 0.48 -12.24 -13.05
CA ASN A 65 1.70 -11.63 -12.52
C ASN A 65 2.89 -11.72 -13.49
N GLY A 66 2.62 -11.74 -14.81
CA GLY A 66 3.63 -11.88 -15.84
C GLY A 66 4.10 -13.31 -16.05
N MET A 67 5.03 -13.49 -16.99
CA MET A 67 5.55 -14.80 -17.44
C MET A 67 7.06 -14.87 -17.30
N ARG A 68 7.57 -16.00 -16.82
CA ARG A 68 9.02 -16.31 -16.91
C ARG A 68 9.39 -16.66 -18.35
N ALA A 69 10.60 -16.33 -18.78
CA ALA A 69 11.05 -16.68 -20.14
C ALA A 69 10.96 -18.19 -20.40
N LYS A 70 11.35 -19.02 -19.43
CA LYS A 70 11.27 -20.49 -19.54
C LYS A 70 9.85 -21.02 -19.69
N ASP A 71 8.84 -20.33 -19.14
CA ASP A 71 7.44 -20.73 -19.27
C ASP A 71 6.91 -20.36 -20.66
N LEU A 72 7.32 -19.22 -21.22
CA LEU A 72 7.02 -18.85 -22.59
C LEU A 72 7.64 -19.86 -23.58
N GLU A 73 8.92 -20.24 -23.38
CA GLU A 73 9.59 -21.26 -24.20
C GLU A 73 8.86 -22.59 -24.17
N ALA A 74 8.39 -23.01 -22.99
CA ALA A 74 7.68 -24.27 -22.84
C ALA A 74 6.26 -24.27 -23.44
N LEU A 75 5.56 -23.13 -23.38
CA LEU A 75 4.18 -22.98 -23.90
C LEU A 75 4.16 -22.82 -25.42
N ILE A 76 5.11 -22.06 -25.99
CA ILE A 76 5.15 -21.75 -27.42
C ILE A 76 5.89 -22.86 -28.18
N GLY A 77 6.92 -23.46 -27.58
CA GLY A 77 7.66 -24.56 -28.19
C GLY A 77 8.94 -24.14 -28.89
N GLU A 78 9.48 -25.06 -29.75
CA GLU A 78 10.81 -24.95 -30.37
C GLU A 78 10.97 -23.75 -31.32
N ASP A 79 9.88 -23.19 -31.82
CA ASP A 79 9.90 -22.05 -32.73
C ASP A 79 10.08 -20.71 -32.04
N PHE A 80 9.88 -20.63 -30.69
CA PHE A 80 10.08 -19.42 -29.91
C PHE A 80 11.56 -19.15 -29.64
N ASN A 81 11.98 -17.92 -29.87
CA ASN A 81 13.32 -17.47 -29.56
C ASN A 81 13.28 -16.29 -28.57
N ALA A 82 13.57 -16.59 -27.30
CA ALA A 82 13.57 -15.61 -26.22
C ALA A 82 14.47 -14.39 -26.49
N GLU A 83 15.58 -14.56 -27.22
CA GLU A 83 16.49 -13.46 -27.57
C GLU A 83 15.83 -12.49 -28.57
N VAL A 84 15.11 -13.02 -29.57
CA VAL A 84 14.36 -12.19 -30.52
C VAL A 84 13.25 -11.41 -29.83
N PHE A 85 12.52 -12.06 -28.92
CA PHE A 85 11.48 -11.40 -28.12
C PHE A 85 12.07 -10.31 -27.22
N GLU A 86 13.18 -10.57 -26.55
CA GLU A 86 13.88 -9.58 -25.71
C GLU A 86 14.42 -8.40 -26.52
N GLN A 87 14.95 -8.65 -27.72
CA GLN A 87 15.36 -7.59 -28.64
C GLN A 87 14.17 -6.76 -29.10
N LEU A 88 13.03 -7.39 -29.43
CA LEU A 88 11.82 -6.68 -29.80
C LEU A 88 11.37 -5.74 -28.67
N ARG A 89 11.32 -6.25 -27.46
CA ARG A 89 10.91 -5.51 -26.27
C ARG A 89 11.83 -4.33 -25.96
N THR A 90 13.14 -4.53 -26.03
CA THR A 90 14.13 -3.52 -25.63
C THR A 90 14.48 -2.53 -26.73
N GLN A 91 14.60 -2.98 -27.98
CA GLN A 91 15.08 -2.12 -29.08
C GLN A 91 14.01 -1.23 -29.71
N LEU A 92 12.74 -1.65 -29.65
CA LEU A 92 11.64 -0.80 -30.11
C LEU A 92 11.23 0.27 -29.09
N GLY A 93 11.87 0.26 -27.89
CA GLY A 93 11.66 1.27 -26.86
C GLY A 93 10.25 1.20 -26.27
N PHE A 94 9.65 0.02 -26.22
CA PHE A 94 8.37 -0.18 -25.60
C PHE A 94 8.55 -0.32 -24.08
N GLU A 95 8.30 0.74 -23.35
CA GLU A 95 8.23 0.72 -21.88
C GLU A 95 6.97 -0.01 -21.36
N LEU A 96 6.20 -0.60 -22.25
CA LEU A 96 4.96 -1.31 -21.96
C LEU A 96 5.20 -2.62 -21.21
N LEU A 97 6.19 -3.41 -21.68
CA LEU A 97 6.58 -4.68 -21.07
C LEU A 97 7.90 -4.51 -20.34
N VAL A 98 7.86 -4.76 -19.03
CA VAL A 98 9.01 -4.59 -18.15
C VAL A 98 9.39 -5.92 -17.50
N THR A 99 10.65 -6.06 -17.15
CA THR A 99 11.12 -7.14 -16.30
C THR A 99 10.96 -6.73 -14.85
N ARG A 100 10.36 -7.59 -14.04
CA ARG A 100 10.22 -7.38 -12.60
C ARG A 100 10.42 -8.66 -11.80
N ASN A 101 10.73 -8.50 -10.52
CA ASN A 101 10.78 -9.61 -9.57
C ASN A 101 9.40 -9.82 -8.93
N VAL A 102 8.94 -11.06 -8.96
CA VAL A 102 7.74 -11.53 -8.26
C VAL A 102 8.15 -12.72 -7.40
N ILE A 103 8.21 -12.54 -6.10
CA ILE A 103 8.65 -13.56 -5.12
C ILE A 103 9.95 -14.26 -5.59
N ASP A 104 11.02 -13.46 -5.78
CA ASP A 104 12.35 -13.91 -6.22
C ASP A 104 12.40 -14.57 -7.61
N GLN A 105 11.34 -14.47 -8.38
CA GLN A 105 11.29 -14.93 -9.77
C GLN A 105 11.28 -13.74 -10.75
N VAL A 106 12.12 -13.82 -11.77
CA VAL A 106 12.16 -12.79 -12.83
C VAL A 106 11.07 -13.09 -13.86
N VAL A 107 10.17 -12.15 -14.05
CA VAL A 107 9.06 -12.25 -15.02
C VAL A 107 9.03 -11.04 -15.95
N VAL A 108 8.53 -11.24 -17.18
CA VAL A 108 8.15 -10.17 -18.09
C VAL A 108 6.67 -9.89 -17.91
N ASP A 109 6.31 -8.65 -17.71
CA ASP A 109 4.93 -8.24 -17.43
C ASP A 109 4.63 -6.83 -17.93
N PHE A 110 3.36 -6.45 -17.99
CA PHE A 110 2.97 -5.07 -18.27
C PHE A 110 3.44 -4.13 -17.16
N ALA A 111 3.96 -2.98 -17.54
CA ALA A 111 4.38 -1.94 -16.59
C ALA A 111 3.23 -1.51 -15.67
N PHE A 112 1.99 -1.54 -16.18
CA PHE A 112 0.79 -1.12 -15.46
C PHE A 112 -0.37 -2.11 -15.63
N PRO A 113 -1.01 -2.57 -14.53
CA PRO A 113 -2.15 -3.48 -14.58
C PRO A 113 -3.33 -2.99 -15.43
N PRO A 114 -3.72 -1.70 -15.43
CA PRO A 114 -4.81 -1.21 -16.29
C PRO A 114 -4.57 -1.43 -17.78
N VAL A 115 -3.33 -1.36 -18.23
CA VAL A 115 -2.98 -1.63 -19.63
C VAL A 115 -3.22 -3.10 -19.96
N ARG A 116 -2.83 -4.01 -19.09
CA ARG A 116 -3.11 -5.45 -19.26
C ARG A 116 -4.62 -5.71 -19.43
N MET A 117 -5.45 -5.13 -18.56
CA MET A 117 -6.91 -5.29 -18.63
C MET A 117 -7.48 -4.81 -19.98
N MET A 118 -6.95 -3.71 -20.55
CA MET A 118 -7.35 -3.26 -21.89
C MET A 118 -6.90 -4.24 -22.96
N MET A 119 -5.68 -4.79 -22.86
CA MET A 119 -5.18 -5.80 -23.80
C MET A 119 -5.99 -7.08 -23.72
N GLN A 120 -6.41 -7.54 -22.55
CA GLN A 120 -7.31 -8.69 -22.36
C GLN A 120 -8.63 -8.50 -23.11
N LYS A 121 -9.23 -7.31 -23.02
CA LYS A 121 -10.46 -7.00 -23.77
C LYS A 121 -10.24 -7.03 -25.30
N LEU A 122 -9.12 -6.51 -25.77
CA LEU A 122 -8.78 -6.51 -27.20
C LEU A 122 -8.44 -7.90 -27.74
N MET A 123 -7.83 -8.74 -26.91
CA MET A 123 -7.50 -10.13 -27.24
C MET A 123 -8.78 -10.98 -27.46
N GLY A 124 -9.88 -10.61 -26.81
CA GLY A 124 -11.15 -11.31 -26.90
C GLY A 124 -11.23 -12.49 -25.92
N GLU A 125 -12.46 -12.73 -25.43
CA GLU A 125 -12.74 -13.69 -24.34
C GLU A 125 -12.23 -15.11 -24.65
N SER A 126 -12.48 -15.62 -25.87
CA SER A 126 -12.09 -16.98 -26.23
C SER A 126 -10.57 -17.18 -26.23
N SER A 127 -9.80 -16.24 -26.78
CA SER A 127 -8.34 -16.32 -26.81
C SER A 127 -7.75 -16.15 -25.40
N TYR A 128 -8.36 -15.26 -24.60
CA TYR A 128 -7.96 -15.06 -23.20
C TYR A 128 -8.13 -16.34 -22.38
N LYS A 129 -9.31 -16.97 -22.44
CA LYS A 129 -9.60 -18.21 -21.73
C LYS A 129 -8.67 -19.35 -22.15
N ALA A 130 -8.41 -19.49 -23.44
CA ALA A 130 -7.47 -20.51 -23.93
C ALA A 130 -6.06 -20.32 -23.36
N CYS A 131 -5.50 -19.10 -23.45
CA CYS A 131 -4.18 -18.84 -22.90
C CYS A 131 -4.13 -18.98 -21.37
N ALA A 132 -5.18 -18.58 -20.65
CA ALA A 132 -5.27 -18.74 -19.22
C ALA A 132 -5.27 -20.22 -18.81
N SER A 133 -6.06 -21.05 -19.51
CA SER A 133 -6.09 -22.51 -19.33
C SER A 133 -4.71 -23.14 -19.59
N ASP A 134 -4.08 -22.80 -20.72
CA ASP A 134 -2.77 -23.33 -21.09
C ASP A 134 -1.69 -23.00 -20.02
N ILE A 135 -1.64 -21.74 -19.55
CA ILE A 135 -0.70 -21.35 -18.49
C ILE A 135 -1.03 -22.09 -17.20
N GLY A 136 -2.30 -22.16 -16.82
CA GLY A 136 -2.74 -22.84 -15.60
C GLY A 136 -2.31 -24.32 -15.57
N TYR A 137 -2.56 -25.05 -16.64
CA TYR A 137 -2.14 -26.44 -16.77
C TYR A 137 -0.60 -26.59 -16.88
N HIS A 138 0.08 -25.69 -17.58
CA HIS A 138 1.54 -25.69 -17.63
C HIS A 138 2.14 -25.58 -16.23
N LEU A 139 1.64 -24.64 -15.41
CA LEU A 139 2.15 -24.46 -14.04
C LEU A 139 1.82 -25.69 -13.16
N LEU A 140 0.66 -26.29 -13.31
CA LEU A 140 0.27 -27.52 -12.59
C LEU A 140 1.19 -28.69 -12.89
N GLN A 141 1.53 -28.89 -14.16
CA GLN A 141 2.21 -30.11 -14.64
C GLN A 141 3.71 -30.02 -14.49
N ASN A 142 4.31 -28.82 -14.58
CA ASN A 142 5.75 -28.66 -14.69
C ASN A 142 6.45 -28.16 -13.42
N TYR A 143 5.69 -27.75 -12.38
CA TYR A 143 6.25 -27.22 -11.15
C TYR A 143 5.68 -27.89 -9.91
N GLY A 144 6.51 -28.00 -8.86
CA GLY A 144 6.11 -28.50 -7.55
C GLY A 144 5.37 -27.46 -6.68
N PRO A 145 4.85 -27.88 -5.52
CA PRO A 145 4.16 -26.99 -4.59
C PRO A 145 5.00 -25.82 -4.09
N GLU A 146 6.32 -25.98 -4.11
CA GLU A 146 7.29 -24.95 -3.67
C GLU A 146 7.50 -23.83 -4.66
N ASP A 147 7.01 -23.96 -5.91
CA ASP A 147 7.15 -22.90 -6.92
C ASP A 147 6.20 -21.74 -6.61
N PRO A 148 6.72 -20.53 -6.28
CA PRO A 148 5.89 -19.43 -5.86
C PRO A 148 4.98 -18.90 -6.99
N ILE A 149 5.42 -18.96 -8.25
CA ILE A 149 4.61 -18.52 -9.40
C ILE A 149 3.42 -19.48 -9.60
N ARG A 150 3.65 -20.79 -9.44
CA ARG A 150 2.56 -21.76 -9.42
C ARG A 150 1.54 -21.42 -8.31
N GLY A 151 2.02 -21.14 -7.09
CA GLY A 151 1.15 -20.82 -5.96
C GLY A 151 0.25 -19.61 -6.20
N ILE A 152 0.80 -18.53 -6.77
CA ILE A 152 0.05 -17.27 -6.93
C ILE A 152 -0.79 -17.16 -8.20
N GLN A 153 -0.59 -17.98 -9.22
CA GLN A 153 -1.28 -17.83 -10.51
C GLN A 153 -2.21 -18.97 -10.87
N THR A 154 -1.89 -20.22 -10.48
CA THR A 154 -2.58 -21.40 -11.04
C THR A 154 -4.08 -21.38 -10.82
N THR A 155 -4.54 -21.10 -9.59
CA THR A 155 -5.99 -21.11 -9.31
C THR A 155 -6.72 -20.08 -10.16
N HIS A 156 -6.19 -18.85 -10.22
CA HIS A 156 -6.78 -17.76 -10.99
C HIS A 156 -6.85 -18.10 -12.48
N LEU A 157 -5.76 -18.56 -13.05
CA LEU A 157 -5.67 -18.90 -14.48
C LEU A 157 -6.58 -20.05 -14.88
N LEU A 158 -6.68 -21.09 -14.04
CA LEU A 158 -7.62 -22.19 -14.31
C LEU A 158 -9.06 -21.72 -14.25
N LEU A 159 -9.42 -20.83 -13.30
CA LEU A 159 -10.76 -20.27 -13.22
C LEU A 159 -11.07 -19.37 -14.42
N ASP A 160 -10.13 -18.52 -14.82
CA ASP A 160 -10.27 -17.67 -15.99
C ASP A 160 -10.35 -18.48 -17.31
N GLY A 161 -9.71 -19.64 -17.34
CA GLY A 161 -9.76 -20.59 -18.44
C GLY A 161 -11.01 -21.48 -18.47
N ASP A 162 -12.01 -21.26 -17.60
CA ASP A 162 -13.20 -22.12 -17.41
C ASP A 162 -12.86 -23.54 -16.90
N GLU A 163 -11.67 -23.75 -16.30
CA GLU A 163 -11.18 -25.03 -15.81
C GLU A 163 -11.43 -25.20 -14.29
N ALA A 164 -12.67 -24.91 -13.87
CA ALA A 164 -13.03 -24.87 -12.45
C ALA A 164 -12.82 -26.22 -11.73
N ALA A 165 -12.99 -27.35 -12.42
CA ALA A 165 -12.75 -28.67 -11.84
C ALA A 165 -11.25 -28.89 -11.53
N ALA A 166 -10.36 -28.46 -12.43
CA ALA A 166 -8.91 -28.53 -12.22
C ALA A 166 -8.48 -27.56 -11.11
N ALA A 167 -9.04 -26.36 -11.04
CA ALA A 167 -8.82 -25.40 -9.96
C ALA A 167 -9.25 -25.98 -8.60
N ALA A 168 -10.41 -26.59 -8.51
CA ALA A 168 -10.91 -27.25 -7.30
C ALA A 168 -10.00 -28.41 -6.86
N GLU A 169 -9.54 -29.22 -7.82
CA GLU A 169 -8.60 -30.33 -7.54
C GLU A 169 -7.27 -29.78 -7.01
N TYR A 170 -6.71 -28.79 -7.67
CA TYR A 170 -5.47 -28.13 -7.22
C TYR A 170 -5.59 -27.58 -5.79
N VAL A 171 -6.63 -26.77 -5.52
CA VAL A 171 -6.87 -26.19 -4.21
C VAL A 171 -7.10 -27.25 -3.14
N SER A 172 -7.75 -28.39 -3.49
CA SER A 172 -7.98 -29.48 -2.54
C SER A 172 -6.69 -30.15 -2.05
N GLN A 173 -5.62 -30.05 -2.84
CA GLN A 173 -4.31 -30.62 -2.54
C GLN A 173 -3.35 -29.57 -1.96
N ALA A 174 -3.68 -28.28 -2.05
CA ALA A 174 -2.84 -27.20 -1.56
C ALA A 174 -3.01 -27.04 -0.05
N GLU A 175 -1.88 -27.02 0.66
CA GLU A 175 -1.82 -26.79 2.11
C GLU A 175 -0.84 -25.65 2.42
N GLY A 176 -1.08 -24.95 3.54
CA GLY A 176 -0.17 -23.92 4.05
C GLY A 176 0.04 -22.75 3.08
N GLU A 177 1.30 -22.47 2.74
CA GLU A 177 1.71 -21.29 1.96
C GLU A 177 1.12 -21.23 0.54
N PRO A 178 1.04 -22.30 -0.26
CA PRO A 178 0.39 -22.28 -1.56
C PRO A 178 -1.09 -21.85 -1.51
N LEU A 179 -1.84 -22.31 -0.51
CA LEU A 179 -3.23 -21.90 -0.31
C LEU A 179 -3.31 -20.40 0.03
N ARG A 180 -2.44 -19.92 0.90
CA ARG A 180 -2.35 -18.51 1.28
C ARG A 180 -2.00 -17.62 0.07
N LEU A 181 -1.02 -18.03 -0.74
CA LEU A 181 -0.62 -17.29 -1.94
C LEU A 181 -1.74 -17.23 -2.97
N ALA A 182 -2.45 -18.33 -3.21
CA ALA A 182 -3.61 -18.35 -4.08
C ALA A 182 -4.68 -17.35 -3.61
N THR A 183 -4.98 -17.34 -2.32
CA THR A 183 -5.94 -16.41 -1.70
C THR A 183 -5.53 -14.96 -1.87
N LEU A 184 -4.28 -14.62 -1.59
CA LEU A 184 -3.75 -13.25 -1.74
C LEU A 184 -3.82 -12.75 -3.18
N THR A 185 -3.51 -13.61 -4.14
CA THR A 185 -3.53 -13.24 -5.57
C THR A 185 -4.94 -12.99 -6.05
N MET A 186 -5.87 -13.87 -5.71
CA MET A 186 -7.28 -13.68 -6.02
C MET A 186 -7.82 -12.42 -5.34
N GLY A 187 -7.53 -12.19 -4.05
CA GLY A 187 -7.92 -10.99 -3.32
C GLY A 187 -7.41 -9.70 -3.97
N ASN A 188 -6.17 -9.68 -4.48
CA ASN A 188 -5.64 -8.51 -5.19
C ASN A 188 -6.30 -8.27 -6.55
N GLY A 189 -6.64 -9.32 -7.29
CA GLY A 189 -7.41 -9.23 -8.54
C GLY A 189 -8.82 -8.67 -8.32
N LEU A 190 -9.43 -8.96 -7.17
CA LEU A 190 -10.76 -8.50 -6.80
C LEU A 190 -10.87 -7.00 -6.48
N LYS A 191 -9.75 -6.33 -6.13
CA LYS A 191 -9.74 -4.89 -5.86
C LYS A 191 -10.23 -4.04 -7.02
N ASP A 192 -9.91 -4.47 -8.23
CA ASP A 192 -10.15 -3.68 -9.44
C ASP A 192 -11.41 -4.12 -10.21
N ALA A 193 -12.02 -5.27 -9.85
CA ALA A 193 -13.15 -5.83 -10.55
C ALA A 193 -14.15 -6.57 -9.64
N PRO A 194 -15.00 -5.87 -8.87
CA PRO A 194 -16.05 -6.49 -8.06
C PRO A 194 -17.02 -7.40 -8.84
N GLU A 195 -17.27 -7.12 -10.12
CA GLU A 195 -18.09 -7.96 -11.00
C GLU A 195 -17.42 -9.32 -11.31
N TYR A 196 -16.09 -9.33 -11.34
CA TYR A 196 -15.29 -10.56 -11.45
C TYR A 196 -15.51 -11.49 -10.25
N VAL A 197 -15.66 -10.93 -9.05
CA VAL A 197 -16.05 -11.69 -7.83
C VAL A 197 -17.37 -12.40 -8.01
N LYS A 198 -18.39 -11.73 -8.56
CA LYS A 198 -19.68 -12.34 -8.83
C LYS A 198 -19.55 -13.54 -9.76
N GLN A 199 -18.93 -13.34 -10.92
CA GLN A 199 -18.75 -14.41 -11.91
C GLN A 199 -17.87 -15.54 -11.39
N CYS A 200 -16.72 -15.23 -10.78
CA CYS A 200 -15.77 -16.24 -10.33
C CYS A 200 -16.19 -16.99 -9.06
N ILE A 201 -16.95 -16.39 -8.16
CA ILE A 201 -17.29 -17.00 -6.87
C ILE A 201 -18.75 -17.46 -6.81
N TYR A 202 -19.70 -16.73 -7.41
CA TYR A 202 -21.13 -17.06 -7.32
C TYR A 202 -21.59 -18.11 -8.33
N ASP A 203 -21.02 -18.11 -9.52
CA ASP A 203 -21.45 -18.98 -10.63
C ASP A 203 -20.57 -20.23 -10.78
N MET A 204 -19.58 -20.44 -9.90
CA MET A 204 -18.58 -21.48 -10.09
C MET A 204 -18.87 -22.80 -9.40
N PRO A 205 -18.38 -23.91 -10.01
CA PRO A 205 -18.33 -25.24 -9.39
C PRO A 205 -17.60 -25.29 -8.04
N LEU A 206 -16.74 -24.30 -7.73
CA LEU A 206 -16.08 -24.18 -6.42
C LEU A 206 -17.09 -24.08 -5.27
N VAL A 207 -18.17 -23.33 -5.44
CA VAL A 207 -19.24 -23.20 -4.42
C VAL A 207 -19.94 -24.54 -4.16
N GLN A 208 -19.99 -25.39 -5.18
CA GLN A 208 -20.63 -26.72 -5.10
C GLN A 208 -19.64 -27.83 -4.68
N SER A 209 -18.34 -27.47 -4.52
CA SER A 209 -17.35 -28.48 -4.11
C SER A 209 -17.59 -28.94 -2.68
N GLU A 210 -17.59 -30.25 -2.47
CA GLU A 210 -17.65 -30.88 -1.15
C GLU A 210 -16.26 -30.91 -0.48
N LYS A 211 -15.18 -30.54 -1.21
CA LYS A 211 -13.81 -30.60 -0.70
C LYS A 211 -13.55 -29.46 0.28
N VAL A 212 -13.09 -29.79 1.48
CA VAL A 212 -12.90 -28.86 2.60
C VAL A 212 -11.93 -27.71 2.25
N ASN A 213 -10.79 -28.00 1.62
CA ASN A 213 -9.81 -26.97 1.27
C ASN A 213 -10.37 -25.96 0.26
N VAL A 214 -11.24 -26.38 -0.66
CA VAL A 214 -11.92 -25.49 -1.58
C VAL A 214 -12.86 -24.56 -0.83
N LYS A 215 -13.59 -25.07 0.15
CA LYS A 215 -14.48 -24.25 1.00
C LYS A 215 -13.69 -23.26 1.86
N LYS A 216 -12.55 -23.69 2.44
CA LYS A 216 -11.64 -22.78 3.17
C LYS A 216 -11.12 -21.66 2.26
N LEU A 217 -10.70 -21.96 1.04
CA LEU A 217 -10.29 -20.96 0.07
C LEU A 217 -11.43 -19.97 -0.23
N LEU A 218 -12.65 -20.46 -0.48
CA LEU A 218 -13.80 -19.60 -0.72
C LEU A 218 -14.10 -18.69 0.46
N MET A 219 -14.02 -19.19 1.68
CA MET A 219 -14.22 -18.37 2.89
C MET A 219 -13.17 -17.25 3.01
N LEU A 220 -11.90 -17.55 2.75
CA LEU A 220 -10.83 -16.55 2.77
C LEU A 220 -11.05 -15.50 1.69
N LEU A 221 -11.36 -15.92 0.46
CA LEU A 221 -11.65 -15.03 -0.66
C LEU A 221 -12.85 -14.13 -0.40
N LEU A 222 -13.95 -14.70 0.05
CA LEU A 222 -15.17 -13.92 0.36
C LEU A 222 -14.92 -12.93 1.49
N ASN A 223 -14.13 -13.32 2.51
CA ASN A 223 -13.75 -12.42 3.58
C ASN A 223 -12.90 -11.24 3.09
N ASP A 224 -11.94 -11.49 2.18
CA ASP A 224 -11.15 -10.43 1.56
C ASP A 224 -12.00 -9.54 0.65
N CYS A 225 -12.97 -10.12 -0.07
CA CYS A 225 -13.92 -9.37 -0.89
C CYS A 225 -14.76 -8.40 -0.06
N VAL A 226 -15.26 -8.83 1.10
CA VAL A 226 -16.02 -7.96 2.02
C VAL A 226 -15.17 -6.73 2.41
N ALA A 227 -13.87 -6.91 2.61
CA ALA A 227 -12.97 -5.82 2.98
C ALA A 227 -12.72 -4.81 1.85
N ILE A 228 -12.87 -5.22 0.59
CA ILE A 228 -12.50 -4.47 -0.60
C ILE A 228 -13.69 -3.75 -1.23
N VAL A 229 -14.86 -4.37 -1.18
CA VAL A 229 -16.07 -3.81 -1.77
C VAL A 229 -16.52 -2.58 -0.99
N SER A 230 -16.56 -1.43 -1.65
CA SER A 230 -16.92 -0.15 -1.00
C SER A 230 -18.43 0.11 -0.94
N ASP A 231 -19.25 -0.65 -1.70
CA ASP A 231 -20.70 -0.54 -1.69
C ASP A 231 -21.27 -1.44 -0.57
N PRO A 232 -21.96 -0.89 0.45
CA PRO A 232 -22.45 -1.66 1.59
C PRO A 232 -23.47 -2.76 1.21
N GLN A 233 -24.32 -2.53 0.21
CA GLN A 233 -25.28 -3.56 -0.24
C GLN A 233 -24.55 -4.74 -0.89
N LYS A 234 -23.56 -4.46 -1.74
CA LYS A 234 -22.72 -5.52 -2.32
C LYS A 234 -21.87 -6.22 -1.26
N GLN A 235 -21.40 -5.49 -0.23
CA GLN A 235 -20.73 -6.12 0.92
C GLN A 235 -21.65 -7.10 1.65
N MET A 236 -22.91 -6.75 1.87
CA MET A 236 -23.89 -7.65 2.48
C MET A 236 -24.11 -8.92 1.64
N GLU A 237 -24.31 -8.78 0.33
CA GLU A 237 -24.48 -9.93 -0.58
C GLU A 237 -23.28 -10.90 -0.47
N VAL A 238 -22.03 -10.36 -0.48
CA VAL A 238 -20.81 -11.16 -0.31
C VAL A 238 -20.76 -11.82 1.07
N THR A 239 -21.16 -11.09 2.11
CA THR A 239 -21.13 -11.58 3.49
C THR A 239 -22.17 -12.67 3.72
N ASP A 240 -23.37 -12.55 3.13
CA ASP A 240 -24.41 -13.60 3.17
C ASP A 240 -23.91 -14.88 2.50
N LYS A 241 -23.19 -14.75 1.38
CA LYS A 241 -22.59 -15.90 0.70
C LYS A 241 -21.47 -16.54 1.54
N LEU A 242 -20.66 -15.75 2.21
CA LEU A 242 -19.66 -16.24 3.16
C LEU A 242 -20.33 -17.04 4.29
N HIS A 243 -21.45 -16.56 4.83
CA HIS A 243 -22.25 -17.27 5.84
C HIS A 243 -22.75 -18.61 5.34
N GLU A 244 -23.28 -18.67 4.12
CA GLU A 244 -23.78 -19.91 3.52
C GLU A 244 -22.65 -20.95 3.40
N VAL A 245 -21.46 -20.53 2.92
CA VAL A 245 -20.31 -21.42 2.78
C VAL A 245 -19.82 -21.91 4.15
N VAL A 246 -19.70 -21.02 5.13
CA VAL A 246 -19.26 -21.36 6.49
C VAL A 246 -20.25 -22.30 7.19
N ALA A 247 -21.56 -22.04 7.10
CA ALA A 247 -22.59 -22.91 7.68
C ALA A 247 -22.52 -24.33 7.10
N ASN A 248 -22.27 -24.43 5.80
CA ASN A 248 -22.12 -25.72 5.11
C ASN A 248 -20.89 -26.50 5.60
N VAL A 249 -19.77 -25.79 5.84
CA VAL A 249 -18.54 -26.40 6.36
C VAL A 249 -18.71 -26.89 7.80
N ILE A 250 -19.37 -26.09 8.66
CA ILE A 250 -19.63 -26.48 10.07
C ILE A 250 -20.54 -27.72 10.14
N GLN A 251 -21.58 -27.79 9.31
CA GLN A 251 -22.46 -28.96 9.28
C GLN A 251 -21.73 -30.26 8.93
N ASN A 252 -20.61 -30.17 8.23
CA ASN A 252 -19.77 -31.31 7.87
C ASN A 252 -18.72 -31.68 8.94
N GLY A 253 -18.72 -31.00 10.10
CA GLY A 253 -17.90 -31.38 11.26
C GLY A 253 -16.46 -30.89 11.23
N ASP A 254 -16.16 -29.85 10.49
CA ASP A 254 -14.82 -29.30 10.36
C ASP A 254 -14.59 -28.18 11.43
N GLU A 255 -13.93 -28.52 12.54
CA GLU A 255 -13.74 -27.64 13.70
C GLU A 255 -12.83 -26.43 13.41
N ASP A 256 -11.94 -26.50 12.41
CA ASP A 256 -10.98 -25.46 12.03
C ASP A 256 -11.62 -24.16 11.48
N VAL A 257 -12.91 -24.16 11.22
CA VAL A 257 -13.62 -22.99 10.64
C VAL A 257 -14.27 -22.07 11.66
N THR A 258 -14.23 -22.40 12.95
CA THR A 258 -14.85 -21.59 14.01
C THR A 258 -14.36 -20.14 14.00
N VAL A 259 -13.04 -19.93 13.82
CA VAL A 259 -12.44 -18.60 13.74
C VAL A 259 -12.91 -17.86 12.49
N LEU A 260 -12.95 -18.51 11.34
CA LEU A 260 -13.42 -17.90 10.09
C LEU A 260 -14.90 -17.49 10.16
N LEU A 261 -15.74 -18.31 10.82
CA LEU A 261 -17.13 -17.95 11.10
C LEU A 261 -17.21 -16.69 11.97
N GLY A 262 -16.43 -16.62 13.02
CA GLY A 262 -16.35 -15.45 13.87
C GLY A 262 -15.91 -14.19 13.08
N VAL A 263 -14.91 -14.31 12.19
CA VAL A 263 -14.46 -13.22 11.30
C VAL A 263 -15.60 -12.77 10.39
N ALA A 264 -16.32 -13.71 9.76
CA ALA A 264 -17.47 -13.39 8.91
C ALA A 264 -18.54 -12.61 9.66
N LYS A 265 -18.88 -13.05 10.87
CA LYS A 265 -19.83 -12.36 11.75
C LYS A 265 -19.36 -10.95 12.12
N LEU A 266 -18.06 -10.75 12.40
CA LEU A 266 -17.53 -9.42 12.65
C LEU A 266 -17.70 -8.50 11.42
N ARG A 267 -17.51 -9.02 10.22
CA ARG A 267 -17.72 -8.26 8.98
C ARG A 267 -19.20 -7.90 8.76
N ILE A 268 -20.13 -8.80 9.09
CA ILE A 268 -21.55 -8.45 9.07
C ILE A 268 -21.86 -7.34 10.06
N ALA A 269 -21.40 -7.45 11.31
CA ALA A 269 -21.63 -6.45 12.33
C ALA A 269 -21.07 -5.08 11.88
N GLN A 270 -19.92 -5.05 11.22
CA GLN A 270 -19.34 -3.85 10.64
C GLN A 270 -20.24 -3.26 9.56
N ASN A 271 -20.74 -4.07 8.64
CA ASN A 271 -21.63 -3.65 7.57
C ASN A 271 -22.95 -3.11 8.09
N GLU A 272 -23.61 -3.82 9.00
CA GLU A 272 -24.82 -3.36 9.66
C GLU A 272 -24.62 -1.97 10.27
N ARG A 273 -23.45 -1.72 10.88
CA ARG A 273 -23.12 -0.40 11.44
C ARG A 273 -22.95 0.68 10.37
N ILE A 274 -22.38 0.35 9.21
CA ILE A 274 -22.28 1.27 8.07
C ILE A 274 -23.68 1.60 7.53
N LEU A 275 -24.56 0.60 7.41
CA LEU A 275 -25.95 0.80 6.99
C LEU A 275 -26.71 1.67 7.99
N ALA A 276 -26.53 1.46 9.29
CA ALA A 276 -27.08 2.32 10.34
C ALA A 276 -26.66 3.79 10.15
N GLN A 277 -25.38 4.05 9.93
CA GLN A 277 -24.87 5.40 9.68
C GLN A 277 -25.47 6.04 8.44
N GLN A 278 -25.62 5.27 7.36
CA GLN A 278 -26.27 5.76 6.12
C GLN A 278 -27.73 6.07 6.34
N ALA A 279 -28.46 5.21 7.07
CA ALA A 279 -29.87 5.44 7.42
C ALA A 279 -30.04 6.71 8.25
N HIS A 280 -29.16 6.97 9.23
CA HIS A 280 -29.15 8.22 10.00
C HIS A 280 -28.91 9.45 9.09
N GLN A 281 -27.97 9.37 8.15
CA GLN A 281 -27.73 10.47 7.19
C GLN A 281 -28.94 10.73 6.31
N GLN A 282 -29.73 9.70 5.99
CA GLN A 282 -30.97 9.78 5.23
C GLN A 282 -32.20 10.16 6.09
N LYS A 283 -32.02 10.36 7.42
CA LYS A 283 -33.09 10.63 8.40
C LYS A 283 -34.12 9.51 8.50
N LYS A 284 -33.67 8.27 8.38
CA LYS A 284 -34.48 7.05 8.56
C LYS A 284 -34.13 6.42 9.89
N ASP A 285 -34.61 7.03 10.98
CA ASP A 285 -34.19 6.69 12.34
C ASP A 285 -34.63 5.25 12.76
N GLU A 286 -35.76 4.76 12.28
CA GLU A 286 -36.22 3.38 12.57
C GLU A 286 -35.30 2.35 11.90
N ASP A 287 -34.99 2.52 10.62
CA ASP A 287 -34.06 1.64 9.88
C ASP A 287 -32.65 1.67 10.54
N ALA A 288 -32.20 2.85 10.95
CA ALA A 288 -30.92 3.02 11.62
C ALA A 288 -30.84 2.27 12.95
N GLN A 289 -31.91 2.33 13.75
CA GLN A 289 -31.99 1.64 15.04
C GLN A 289 -32.04 0.11 14.85
N GLU A 290 -32.74 -0.39 13.83
CA GLU A 290 -32.76 -1.83 13.50
C GLU A 290 -31.35 -2.32 13.13
N HIS A 291 -30.64 -1.62 12.26
CA HIS A 291 -29.26 -1.95 11.88
C HIS A 291 -28.29 -1.85 13.07
N GLU A 292 -28.41 -0.88 13.96
CA GLU A 292 -27.59 -0.79 15.18
C GLU A 292 -27.78 -1.97 16.12
N GLN A 293 -29.02 -2.39 16.33
CA GLN A 293 -29.34 -3.57 17.15
C GLN A 293 -28.85 -4.86 16.50
N GLY A 294 -29.03 -5.00 15.19
CA GLY A 294 -28.49 -6.10 14.40
C GLY A 294 -26.96 -6.18 14.52
N ALA A 295 -26.28 -5.06 14.30
CA ALA A 295 -24.83 -4.97 14.46
C ALA A 295 -24.36 -5.41 15.83
N GLN A 296 -25.00 -4.94 16.89
CA GLN A 296 -24.60 -5.29 18.28
C GLN A 296 -24.84 -6.78 18.55
N HIS A 297 -25.94 -7.35 18.11
CA HIS A 297 -26.25 -8.76 18.30
C HIS A 297 -25.23 -9.67 17.60
N VAL A 298 -24.98 -9.41 16.30
CA VAL A 298 -24.03 -10.19 15.51
C VAL A 298 -22.59 -10.03 16.02
N PHE A 299 -22.23 -8.84 16.50
CA PHE A 299 -20.94 -8.58 17.12
C PHE A 299 -20.70 -9.44 18.37
N MET A 300 -21.67 -9.46 19.27
CA MET A 300 -21.57 -10.29 20.49
C MET A 300 -21.50 -11.78 20.17
N ASP A 301 -22.25 -12.22 19.17
CA ASP A 301 -22.21 -13.60 18.70
C ASP A 301 -20.82 -13.92 18.09
N ALA A 302 -20.24 -13.04 17.29
CA ALA A 302 -18.89 -13.21 16.76
C ALA A 302 -17.84 -13.40 17.87
N LEU A 303 -17.91 -12.62 18.94
CA LEU A 303 -16.97 -12.74 20.08
C LEU A 303 -17.06 -14.10 20.76
N ASN A 304 -18.26 -14.72 20.81
CA ASN A 304 -18.45 -16.06 21.38
C ASN A 304 -17.75 -17.15 20.53
N TYR A 305 -17.56 -16.94 19.24
CA TYR A 305 -16.79 -17.86 18.38
C TYR A 305 -15.29 -17.61 18.43
N LEU A 306 -14.86 -16.37 18.64
CA LEU A 306 -13.46 -15.97 18.48
C LEU A 306 -12.65 -16.00 19.77
N LEU A 307 -13.23 -15.51 20.90
CA LEU A 307 -12.46 -15.36 22.13
C LEU A 307 -12.13 -16.69 22.83
N PRO A 308 -13.05 -17.67 22.97
CA PRO A 308 -12.72 -18.91 23.66
C PRO A 308 -11.58 -19.69 23.02
N PRO A 309 -11.52 -19.91 21.68
CA PRO A 309 -10.41 -20.57 21.06
C PRO A 309 -9.08 -19.80 21.23
N LEU A 310 -9.11 -18.46 21.12
CA LEU A 310 -7.91 -17.63 21.31
C LEU A 310 -7.39 -17.69 22.76
N GLN A 311 -8.28 -17.65 23.75
CA GLN A 311 -7.91 -17.73 25.16
C GLN A 311 -7.32 -19.10 25.57
N GLN A 312 -7.72 -20.15 24.86
CA GLN A 312 -7.27 -21.52 25.08
C GLN A 312 -6.17 -21.95 24.08
N ALA A 313 -5.75 -21.04 23.21
CA ALA A 313 -4.76 -21.34 22.19
C ALA A 313 -3.43 -21.82 22.82
N ASP A 314 -2.96 -22.96 22.36
CA ASP A 314 -1.67 -23.47 22.71
C ASP A 314 -0.59 -22.81 21.82
N PRO A 315 0.38 -22.09 22.41
CA PRO A 315 1.43 -21.41 21.64
C PRO A 315 2.27 -22.34 20.74
N GLU A 316 2.35 -23.64 21.05
CA GLU A 316 3.14 -24.58 20.26
C GLU A 316 2.39 -25.10 19.03
N THR A 317 1.07 -25.11 19.07
CA THR A 317 0.24 -25.72 18.02
C THR A 317 -0.56 -24.73 17.19
N ILE A 318 -0.79 -23.51 17.68
CA ILE A 318 -1.49 -22.48 16.93
C ILE A 318 -0.71 -22.08 15.67
N SER A 319 -1.37 -22.11 14.51
CA SER A 319 -0.76 -21.74 13.24
C SER A 319 -0.65 -20.22 13.08
N ASP A 320 0.34 -19.79 12.28
CA ASP A 320 0.48 -18.38 11.89
C ASP A 320 -0.75 -17.84 11.17
N GLU A 321 -1.46 -18.69 10.45
CA GLU A 321 -2.70 -18.31 9.78
C GLU A 321 -3.80 -17.98 10.79
N GLN A 322 -3.96 -18.78 11.83
CA GLN A 322 -4.92 -18.50 12.91
C GLN A 322 -4.55 -17.19 13.63
N ILE A 323 -3.28 -16.94 13.91
CA ILE A 323 -2.83 -15.68 14.53
C ILE A 323 -3.17 -14.50 13.60
N ARG A 324 -2.91 -14.61 12.28
CA ARG A 324 -3.29 -13.56 11.30
C ARG A 324 -4.80 -13.29 11.29
N GLN A 325 -5.63 -14.32 11.41
CA GLN A 325 -7.08 -14.14 11.51
C GLN A 325 -7.48 -13.36 12.77
N TYR A 326 -6.85 -13.61 13.90
CA TYR A 326 -7.10 -12.83 15.11
C TYR A 326 -6.63 -11.38 15.00
N TRP A 327 -5.50 -11.11 14.33
CA TRP A 327 -5.08 -9.74 14.00
C TRP A 327 -6.09 -9.04 13.10
N LEU A 328 -6.67 -9.75 12.14
CA LEU A 328 -7.75 -9.23 11.31
C LEU A 328 -9.00 -8.89 12.16
N CYS A 329 -9.38 -9.76 13.10
CA CYS A 329 -10.47 -9.50 14.03
C CYS A 329 -10.23 -8.22 14.86
N LEU A 330 -9.02 -8.05 15.36
CA LEU A 330 -8.63 -6.84 16.09
C LEU A 330 -8.79 -5.60 15.22
N LYS A 331 -8.32 -5.65 13.97
CA LYS A 331 -8.46 -4.53 13.02
C LYS A 331 -9.93 -4.18 12.76
N ILE A 332 -10.80 -5.18 12.55
CA ILE A 332 -12.24 -4.93 12.39
C ILE A 332 -12.83 -4.28 13.65
N CYS A 333 -12.45 -4.75 14.84
CA CYS A 333 -12.88 -4.13 16.10
C CYS A 333 -12.38 -2.67 16.23
N GLN A 334 -11.19 -2.36 15.70
CA GLN A 334 -10.66 -0.99 15.65
C GLN A 334 -11.54 -0.10 14.76
N GLU A 335 -11.84 -0.58 13.54
CA GLU A 335 -12.71 0.13 12.58
C GLU A 335 -14.11 0.34 13.15
N MET A 336 -14.60 -0.59 13.95
CA MET A 336 -15.87 -0.50 14.67
C MET A 336 -15.79 0.32 15.98
N ALA A 337 -14.63 0.83 16.37
CA ALA A 337 -14.38 1.52 17.63
C ALA A 337 -14.91 0.77 18.86
N GLN A 338 -14.54 -0.51 19.01
CA GLN A 338 -14.96 -1.41 20.09
C GLN A 338 -13.81 -1.63 21.11
N PRO A 339 -13.52 -0.69 22.03
CA PRO A 339 -12.29 -0.69 22.83
C PRO A 339 -12.12 -1.93 23.70
N LYS A 340 -13.20 -2.45 24.28
CA LYS A 340 -13.12 -3.68 25.12
C LYS A 340 -12.71 -4.91 24.31
N ALA A 341 -13.26 -5.07 23.12
CA ALA A 341 -12.89 -6.18 22.24
C ALA A 341 -11.46 -6.03 21.72
N ILE A 342 -11.06 -4.80 21.36
CA ILE A 342 -9.67 -4.49 20.97
C ILE A 342 -8.70 -4.94 22.05
N THR A 343 -8.92 -4.54 23.28
CA THR A 343 -8.08 -4.94 24.43
C THR A 343 -8.02 -6.46 24.58
N LEU A 344 -9.19 -7.13 24.55
CA LEU A 344 -9.25 -8.59 24.72
C LEU A 344 -8.50 -9.35 23.61
N PHE A 345 -8.69 -8.97 22.34
CA PHE A 345 -7.95 -9.60 21.25
C PHE A 345 -6.45 -9.35 21.39
N PHE A 346 -6.07 -8.11 21.59
CA PHE A 346 -4.66 -7.72 21.67
C PHE A 346 -3.93 -8.47 22.78
N GLU A 347 -4.44 -8.44 24.02
CA GLU A 347 -3.79 -9.08 25.17
C GLU A 347 -3.64 -10.59 24.98
N ASN A 348 -4.65 -11.25 24.42
CA ASN A 348 -4.58 -12.70 24.20
C ASN A 348 -3.63 -13.05 23.03
N ILE A 349 -3.64 -12.32 21.93
CA ILE A 349 -2.71 -12.54 20.80
C ILE A 349 -1.28 -12.33 21.27
N VAL A 350 -0.99 -11.20 21.92
CA VAL A 350 0.36 -10.88 22.41
C VAL A 350 0.84 -11.92 23.42
N LYS A 351 -0.03 -12.40 24.29
CA LYS A 351 0.31 -13.49 25.23
C LYS A 351 0.77 -14.76 24.51
N VAL A 352 0.07 -15.15 23.45
CA VAL A 352 0.46 -16.32 22.61
C VAL A 352 1.80 -16.08 21.94
N GLU A 353 1.98 -14.95 21.30
CA GLU A 353 3.24 -14.62 20.60
C GLU A 353 4.42 -14.49 21.55
N GLN A 354 4.25 -13.90 22.74
CA GLN A 354 5.27 -13.86 23.79
C GLN A 354 5.66 -15.25 24.28
N ALA A 355 4.69 -16.15 24.41
CA ALA A 355 4.96 -17.53 24.79
C ALA A 355 5.73 -18.27 23.69
N GLN A 356 5.46 -18.01 22.40
CA GLN A 356 6.26 -18.55 21.29
C GLN A 356 7.71 -18.05 21.33
N VAL A 357 7.93 -16.76 21.57
CA VAL A 357 9.28 -16.20 21.73
C VAL A 357 10.00 -16.84 22.93
N ALA A 358 9.28 -17.02 24.06
CA ALA A 358 9.86 -17.67 25.25
C ALA A 358 10.24 -19.13 25.00
N ALA A 359 9.43 -19.88 24.24
CA ALA A 359 9.73 -21.28 23.87
C ALA A 359 11.00 -21.36 22.99
N ILE A 360 11.16 -20.46 22.01
CA ILE A 360 12.39 -20.38 21.21
C ILE A 360 13.60 -20.08 22.09
N ALA A 361 13.49 -19.14 23.03
CA ALA A 361 14.57 -18.78 23.95
C ALA A 361 14.91 -19.93 24.92
N GLN A 362 13.92 -20.73 25.33
CA GLN A 362 14.11 -21.90 26.16
C GLN A 362 14.84 -23.02 25.39
N LYS A 363 14.44 -23.31 24.17
CA LYS A 363 15.09 -24.25 23.26
C LYS A 363 16.60 -23.95 23.13
N MET A 364 16.95 -22.68 22.97
CA MET A 364 18.35 -22.22 22.91
C MET A 364 19.12 -22.57 24.20
N ARG A 365 18.51 -22.37 25.39
CA ARG A 365 19.15 -22.69 26.67
C ARG A 365 19.35 -24.18 26.87
N GLU A 366 18.41 -25.01 26.43
CA GLU A 366 18.44 -26.47 26.59
C GLU A 366 19.43 -27.13 25.66
N THR A 367 19.61 -26.63 24.44
CA THR A 367 20.56 -27.13 23.46
C THR A 367 22.01 -26.75 23.79
N GLY A 368 22.21 -25.75 24.66
CA GLY A 368 23.54 -25.25 25.02
C GLY A 368 24.28 -24.58 23.86
N GLU A 369 23.57 -24.22 22.82
CA GLU A 369 24.12 -23.49 21.69
C GLU A 369 24.24 -22.00 22.04
N ASP A 370 25.41 -21.41 21.72
CA ASP A 370 25.65 -19.97 21.94
C ASP A 370 24.85 -19.07 20.99
N SER A 371 24.20 -19.66 19.97
CA SER A 371 23.35 -18.97 19.01
C SER A 371 22.16 -19.84 18.59
N LEU A 372 21.02 -19.22 18.32
CA LEU A 372 19.90 -19.86 17.62
C LEU A 372 20.33 -20.27 16.21
N ASN A 373 19.71 -21.34 15.68
CA ASN A 373 19.80 -21.58 14.24
C ASN A 373 19.15 -20.40 13.49
N GLU A 374 19.48 -20.25 12.21
CA GLU A 374 19.05 -19.11 11.40
C GLU A 374 17.53 -18.97 11.34
N GLU A 375 16.80 -20.09 11.27
CA GLU A 375 15.34 -20.11 11.21
C GLU A 375 14.69 -19.66 12.54
N ASP A 376 15.12 -20.24 13.67
CA ASP A 376 14.61 -19.85 15.01
C ASP A 376 14.97 -18.38 15.34
N SER A 377 16.17 -17.92 14.93
CA SER A 377 16.59 -16.54 15.12
C SER A 377 15.71 -15.57 14.33
N LYS A 378 15.50 -15.86 13.04
CA LYS A 378 14.61 -15.07 12.18
C LYS A 378 13.17 -15.06 12.72
N ARG A 379 12.67 -16.20 13.17
CA ARG A 379 11.34 -16.32 13.74
C ARG A 379 11.18 -15.50 15.02
N ALA A 380 12.15 -15.57 15.93
CA ALA A 380 12.12 -14.77 17.17
C ALA A 380 12.15 -13.27 16.88
N GLU A 381 12.93 -12.83 15.89
CA GLU A 381 12.97 -11.44 15.45
C GLU A 381 11.64 -10.98 14.84
N GLU A 382 11.03 -11.79 13.97
CA GLU A 382 9.74 -11.49 13.36
C GLU A 382 8.63 -11.35 14.41
N LEU A 383 8.55 -12.28 15.37
CA LEU A 383 7.59 -12.21 16.47
C LEU A 383 7.84 -11.00 17.37
N GLY A 384 9.09 -10.76 17.77
CA GLY A 384 9.47 -9.65 18.63
C GLY A 384 9.15 -8.29 18.01
N THR A 385 9.51 -8.09 16.74
CA THR A 385 9.21 -6.85 16.01
C THR A 385 7.70 -6.65 15.82
N ARG A 386 6.96 -7.71 15.51
CA ARG A 386 5.50 -7.65 15.38
C ARG A 386 4.83 -7.24 16.69
N ILE A 387 5.25 -7.80 17.82
CA ILE A 387 4.73 -7.41 19.14
C ILE A 387 4.97 -5.91 19.42
N ILE A 388 6.17 -5.41 19.08
CA ILE A 388 6.51 -3.98 19.22
C ILE A 388 5.58 -3.12 18.37
N ASP A 389 5.48 -3.42 17.08
CA ASP A 389 4.71 -2.64 16.11
C ASP A 389 3.23 -2.58 16.51
N GLN A 390 2.69 -3.70 17.00
CA GLN A 390 1.31 -3.76 17.48
C GLN A 390 1.06 -2.92 18.75
N HIS A 391 2.02 -2.86 19.67
CA HIS A 391 1.92 -1.96 20.82
C HIS A 391 1.94 -0.49 20.40
N ILE A 392 2.76 -0.13 19.41
CA ILE A 392 2.79 1.22 18.83
C ILE A 392 1.44 1.57 18.21
N ASP A 393 0.91 0.69 17.36
CA ASP A 393 -0.35 0.93 16.64
C ASP A 393 -1.53 1.04 17.62
N LEU A 394 -1.56 0.18 18.64
CA LEU A 394 -2.60 0.23 19.66
C LEU A 394 -2.51 1.52 20.50
N SER A 395 -1.31 1.97 20.84
CA SER A 395 -1.09 3.24 21.55
C SER A 395 -1.61 4.42 20.73
N LYS A 396 -1.29 4.46 19.42
CA LYS A 396 -1.80 5.51 18.51
C LYS A 396 -3.32 5.50 18.40
N LEU A 397 -3.92 4.30 18.36
CA LEU A 397 -5.36 4.14 18.31
C LEU A 397 -6.01 4.70 19.59
N TYR A 398 -5.53 4.32 20.78
CA TYR A 398 -6.07 4.82 22.04
C TYR A 398 -5.87 6.32 22.23
N TYR A 399 -4.81 6.89 21.70
CA TYR A 399 -4.61 8.34 21.68
C TYR A 399 -5.73 9.10 20.96
N GLN A 400 -6.30 8.49 19.89
CA GLN A 400 -7.41 9.06 19.13
C GLN A 400 -8.79 8.83 19.78
N MET A 401 -8.88 7.99 20.82
CA MET A 401 -10.13 7.66 21.50
C MET A 401 -10.45 8.64 22.65
N PRO A 402 -11.71 8.67 23.12
CA PRO A 402 -12.13 9.56 24.20
C PRO A 402 -11.30 9.40 25.48
N GLN A 403 -11.23 10.47 26.29
CA GLN A 403 -10.44 10.52 27.55
C GLN A 403 -10.70 9.37 28.54
N ALA A 404 -11.84 8.68 28.45
CA ALA A 404 -12.15 7.51 29.30
C ALA A 404 -11.16 6.34 29.15
N LEU A 405 -10.31 6.36 28.11
CA LEU A 405 -9.31 5.31 27.82
C LEU A 405 -7.86 5.81 28.01
N GLN A 406 -7.67 6.91 28.72
CA GLN A 406 -6.36 7.51 28.94
C GLN A 406 -5.38 6.59 29.71
N GLU A 407 -5.89 5.80 30.63
CA GLU A 407 -5.07 4.84 31.38
C GLU A 407 -4.53 3.74 30.46
N GLN A 408 -5.38 3.17 29.62
CA GLN A 408 -4.97 2.18 28.62
C GLN A 408 -3.94 2.76 27.63
N PHE A 409 -4.18 3.97 27.14
CA PHE A 409 -3.22 4.67 26.28
C PHE A 409 -1.84 4.78 26.95
N THR A 410 -1.78 5.23 28.22
CA THR A 410 -0.52 5.37 28.96
C THR A 410 0.18 4.02 29.11
N ASN A 411 -0.56 2.98 29.53
CA ASN A 411 0.00 1.65 29.76
C ASN A 411 0.59 1.03 28.48
N TYR A 412 -0.13 1.11 27.37
CA TYR A 412 0.36 0.55 26.09
C TYR A 412 1.50 1.38 25.51
N SER A 413 1.50 2.69 25.69
CA SER A 413 2.61 3.55 25.26
C SER A 413 3.88 3.27 26.07
N ASP A 414 3.80 3.14 27.37
CA ASP A 414 4.94 2.79 28.23
C ASP A 414 5.46 1.38 27.93
N ALA A 415 4.56 0.42 27.67
CA ALA A 415 4.95 -0.93 27.24
C ALA A 415 5.67 -0.91 25.89
N ALA A 416 5.15 -0.19 24.90
CA ALA A 416 5.79 -0.01 23.59
C ALA A 416 7.19 0.59 23.74
N ILE A 417 7.34 1.69 24.48
CA ILE A 417 8.63 2.35 24.71
C ILE A 417 9.62 1.39 25.37
N SER A 418 9.19 0.61 26.36
CA SER A 418 10.04 -0.35 27.06
C SER A 418 10.51 -1.47 26.12
N LEU A 419 9.62 -2.02 25.30
CA LEU A 419 9.94 -3.07 24.32
C LEU A 419 10.91 -2.55 23.25
N ILE A 420 10.66 -1.37 22.71
CA ILE A 420 11.55 -0.74 21.71
C ILE A 420 12.93 -0.50 22.32
N THR A 421 12.99 0.03 23.55
CA THR A 421 14.28 0.31 24.23
C THR A 421 15.08 -0.97 24.43
N ALA A 422 14.45 -2.04 24.90
CA ALA A 422 15.11 -3.34 25.07
C ALA A 422 15.62 -3.90 23.73
N TYR A 423 14.84 -3.77 22.66
CA TYR A 423 15.25 -4.18 21.32
C TYR A 423 16.45 -3.38 20.81
N ILE A 424 16.46 -2.05 20.97
CA ILE A 424 17.56 -1.17 20.60
C ILE A 424 18.85 -1.54 21.38
N GLU A 425 18.73 -1.79 22.68
CA GLU A 425 19.87 -2.22 23.52
C GLU A 425 20.44 -3.56 23.06
N GLY A 426 19.57 -4.50 22.69
CA GLY A 426 19.97 -5.79 22.12
C GLY A 426 20.78 -5.64 20.82
N ILE A 427 20.32 -4.79 19.90
CA ILE A 427 21.05 -4.52 18.66
C ILE A 427 22.41 -3.88 18.96
N LYS A 428 22.47 -2.84 19.81
CA LYS A 428 23.73 -2.16 20.17
C LYS A 428 24.74 -3.16 20.78
N ALA A 429 24.29 -4.02 21.68
CA ALA A 429 25.15 -5.03 22.28
C ALA A 429 25.69 -6.04 21.24
N ASN A 430 24.90 -6.36 20.21
CA ASN A 430 25.31 -7.25 19.14
C ASN A 430 26.32 -6.57 18.18
N GLU A 431 26.08 -5.30 17.82
CA GLU A 431 27.01 -4.50 17.01
C GLU A 431 28.36 -4.33 17.70
N GLU A 432 28.38 -4.08 19.01
CA GLU A 432 29.61 -3.99 19.81
C GLU A 432 30.40 -5.32 19.83
N ARG A 433 29.70 -6.46 19.89
CA ARG A 433 30.35 -7.78 19.86
C ARG A 433 30.96 -8.09 18.51
N ASN A 434 30.27 -7.78 17.43
CA ASN A 434 30.67 -8.15 16.08
C ASN A 434 31.55 -7.09 15.42
N ASN A 435 31.66 -5.89 16.00
CA ASN A 435 32.35 -4.72 15.45
C ASN A 435 31.93 -4.38 14.02
N GLU A 436 30.66 -4.66 13.69
CA GLU A 436 30.01 -4.36 12.41
C GLU A 436 28.67 -3.68 12.64
N GLU A 437 28.41 -2.62 11.90
CA GLU A 437 27.11 -1.94 11.83
C GLU A 437 26.25 -2.61 10.74
N ASP A 438 25.12 -3.19 11.09
CA ASP A 438 24.17 -3.71 10.12
C ASP A 438 23.30 -2.58 9.56
N MET A 439 23.55 -2.21 8.29
CA MET A 439 22.83 -1.12 7.63
C MET A 439 21.31 -1.38 7.47
N GLY A 440 20.88 -2.64 7.36
CA GLY A 440 19.47 -3.00 7.32
C GLY A 440 18.76 -2.72 8.66
N LEU A 441 19.45 -2.96 9.77
CA LEU A 441 18.95 -2.64 11.11
C LEU A 441 18.96 -1.13 11.40
N GLN A 442 19.85 -0.35 10.78
CA GLN A 442 19.93 1.11 11.03
C GLN A 442 18.62 1.84 10.67
N LEU A 443 17.98 1.48 9.54
CA LEU A 443 16.69 2.08 9.18
C LEU A 443 15.61 1.73 10.21
N ARG A 444 15.57 0.49 10.69
CA ARG A 444 14.63 0.07 11.75
C ARG A 444 14.86 0.81 13.05
N LEU A 445 16.12 0.99 13.45
CA LEU A 445 16.47 1.81 14.62
C LEU A 445 16.00 3.26 14.47
N CYS A 446 16.16 3.86 13.28
CA CYS A 446 15.63 5.20 13.00
C CYS A 446 14.12 5.28 13.25
N ASN A 447 13.38 4.31 12.72
CA ASN A 447 11.92 4.25 12.86
C ASN A 447 11.50 4.06 14.33
N TYR A 448 12.20 3.23 15.08
CA TYR A 448 11.91 3.00 16.50
C TYR A 448 12.23 4.21 17.39
N TYR A 449 13.34 4.91 17.17
CA TYR A 449 13.59 6.17 17.87
C TYR A 449 12.53 7.22 17.53
N GLN A 450 12.09 7.29 16.28
CA GLN A 450 10.99 8.17 15.88
C GLN A 450 9.68 7.79 16.58
N ALA A 451 9.37 6.49 16.68
CA ALA A 451 8.20 5.99 17.39
C ALA A 451 8.24 6.31 18.89
N ILE A 452 9.41 6.15 19.56
CA ILE A 452 9.59 6.59 20.94
C ILE A 452 9.29 8.08 21.06
N GLY A 453 9.86 8.91 20.18
CA GLY A 453 9.64 10.35 20.17
C GLY A 453 8.17 10.72 20.06
N GLU A 454 7.43 10.05 19.16
CA GLU A 454 5.99 10.24 18.98
C GLU A 454 5.18 9.84 20.24
N LEU A 455 5.45 8.65 20.78
CA LEU A 455 4.76 8.18 22.00
C LEU A 455 5.04 9.08 23.20
N GLN A 456 6.29 9.49 23.43
CA GLN A 456 6.65 10.42 24.49
C GLN A 456 5.98 11.78 24.32
N ASN A 457 5.91 12.30 23.07
CA ASN A 457 5.18 13.53 22.79
C ASN A 457 3.69 13.43 23.11
N HIS A 458 3.06 12.31 22.75
CA HIS A 458 1.66 12.06 23.07
C HIS A 458 1.40 11.91 24.57
N LEU A 459 2.38 11.40 25.33
CA LEU A 459 2.35 11.34 26.79
C LEU A 459 2.64 12.68 27.47
N GLY A 460 2.99 13.71 26.69
CA GLY A 460 3.36 15.03 27.21
C GLY A 460 4.77 15.08 27.85
N ARG A 461 5.62 14.10 27.54
CA ARG A 461 7.01 14.01 28.03
C ARG A 461 7.95 14.64 26.99
N ASP A 462 8.00 15.96 27.00
CA ASP A 462 8.63 16.74 25.95
C ASP A 462 10.15 16.53 25.83
N GLU A 463 10.88 16.40 26.94
CA GLU A 463 12.34 16.24 26.92
C GLU A 463 12.71 14.86 26.38
N GLU A 464 12.06 13.81 26.84
CA GLU A 464 12.28 12.44 26.37
C GLU A 464 11.91 12.30 24.88
N SER A 465 10.85 12.99 24.44
CA SER A 465 10.46 13.09 23.04
C SER A 465 11.57 13.76 22.21
N TYR A 466 12.10 14.86 22.68
CA TYR A 466 13.18 15.59 22.02
C TYR A 466 14.47 14.74 21.90
N GLU A 467 14.87 14.05 22.96
CA GLU A 467 16.02 13.16 22.95
C GLU A 467 15.86 12.04 21.92
N ALA A 468 14.70 11.40 21.87
CA ALA A 468 14.40 10.33 20.95
C ALA A 468 14.41 10.84 19.49
N TYR A 469 13.76 11.97 19.19
CA TYR A 469 13.78 12.54 17.84
C TYR A 469 15.17 13.02 17.41
N THR A 470 15.99 13.50 18.35
CA THR A 470 17.38 13.89 18.06
C THR A 470 18.21 12.67 17.67
N GLU A 471 18.07 11.56 18.38
CA GLU A 471 18.75 10.31 18.04
C GLU A 471 18.28 9.75 16.71
N ALA A 472 16.96 9.79 16.45
CA ALA A 472 16.38 9.42 15.15
C ALA A 472 17.00 10.27 14.02
N GLN A 473 17.09 11.59 14.19
CA GLN A 473 17.65 12.51 13.20
C GLN A 473 19.11 12.18 12.88
N ILE A 474 19.93 11.97 13.91
CA ILE A 474 21.37 11.65 13.73
C ILE A 474 21.52 10.38 12.89
N ARG A 475 20.75 9.33 13.20
CA ARG A 475 20.80 8.05 12.48
C ARG A 475 20.25 8.17 11.07
N GLN A 476 19.13 8.85 10.88
CA GLN A 476 18.55 9.11 9.56
C GLN A 476 19.50 9.90 8.66
N MET A 477 20.23 10.88 9.19
CA MET A 477 21.23 11.62 8.43
C MET A 477 22.42 10.74 8.01
N ARG A 478 22.88 9.82 8.88
CA ARG A 478 23.92 8.84 8.54
C ARG A 478 23.45 7.90 7.44
N HIS A 479 22.26 7.33 7.61
CA HIS A 479 21.65 6.44 6.62
C HIS A 479 21.46 7.15 5.28
N LEU A 480 20.95 8.38 5.28
CA LEU A 480 20.81 9.20 4.07
C LEU A 480 22.15 9.43 3.35
N ALA A 481 23.22 9.62 4.10
CA ALA A 481 24.56 9.80 3.50
C ALA A 481 25.06 8.50 2.82
N ALA A 482 24.73 7.33 3.37
CA ALA A 482 25.05 6.04 2.77
C ALA A 482 24.21 5.80 1.49
N VAL A 483 22.91 6.00 1.58
CA VAL A 483 21.97 5.82 0.45
C VAL A 483 22.31 6.79 -0.70
N LYS A 484 22.66 8.05 -0.39
CA LYS A 484 23.09 9.00 -1.43
C LYS A 484 24.31 8.50 -2.21
N ARG A 485 25.32 7.90 -1.56
CA ARG A 485 26.47 7.31 -2.24
C ARG A 485 26.07 6.16 -3.15
N GLN A 486 25.20 5.28 -2.68
CA GLN A 486 24.67 4.18 -3.51
C GLN A 486 23.87 4.69 -4.71
N ASP A 487 23.02 5.70 -4.52
CA ASP A 487 22.27 6.34 -5.59
C ASP A 487 23.18 6.99 -6.63
N GLU A 488 24.26 7.66 -6.21
CA GLU A 488 25.28 8.24 -7.09
C GLU A 488 26.04 7.17 -7.89
N GLU A 489 26.44 6.06 -7.27
CA GLU A 489 27.08 4.93 -7.94
C GLU A 489 26.16 4.29 -8.99
N ILE A 490 24.87 4.11 -8.67
CA ILE A 490 23.87 3.60 -9.59
C ILE A 490 23.64 4.59 -10.75
N ALA A 491 23.57 5.88 -10.43
CA ALA A 491 23.39 6.95 -11.42
C ALA A 491 24.54 6.98 -12.42
N GLU A 492 25.78 6.89 -11.95
CA GLU A 492 26.98 6.84 -12.79
C GLU A 492 27.02 5.58 -13.66
N LYS A 493 26.80 4.40 -13.07
CA LYS A 493 26.83 3.12 -13.76
C LYS A 493 25.79 3.04 -14.88
N ASN A 494 24.61 3.62 -14.66
CA ASN A 494 23.49 3.54 -15.62
C ASN A 494 23.30 4.81 -16.46
N ASN A 495 24.21 5.79 -16.37
CA ASN A 495 24.12 7.11 -17.02
C ASN A 495 22.76 7.80 -16.80
N ARG A 496 22.26 7.77 -15.56
CA ARG A 496 20.99 8.35 -15.12
C ARG A 496 21.22 9.48 -14.11
N PRO A 497 21.58 10.70 -14.54
CA PRO A 497 21.83 11.80 -13.62
C PRO A 497 20.58 12.14 -12.82
N GLY A 498 20.75 12.32 -11.50
CA GLY A 498 19.63 12.63 -10.60
C GLY A 498 18.79 11.43 -10.17
N PHE A 499 19.28 10.20 -10.39
CA PHE A 499 18.63 8.98 -9.88
C PHE A 499 18.52 9.06 -8.34
N MET A 500 17.39 8.64 -7.83
CA MET A 500 17.09 8.45 -6.41
C MET A 500 16.34 7.12 -6.26
N SER A 501 16.83 6.24 -5.40
CA SER A 501 16.16 4.99 -5.05
C SER A 501 14.90 5.23 -4.22
N GLN A 502 14.05 4.22 -4.09
CA GLN A 502 12.90 4.26 -3.17
C GLN A 502 13.36 4.41 -1.72
N ASP A 503 14.47 3.76 -1.33
CA ASP A 503 15.06 3.92 -0.02
C ASP A 503 15.55 5.37 0.20
N GLY A 504 16.18 5.97 -0.80
CA GLY A 504 16.55 7.38 -0.79
C GLY A 504 15.37 8.33 -0.63
N LEU A 505 14.23 8.01 -1.25
CA LEU A 505 12.98 8.75 -1.10
C LEU A 505 12.40 8.60 0.31
N ILE A 506 12.23 7.37 0.78
CA ILE A 506 11.64 7.07 2.10
C ILE A 506 12.47 7.70 3.21
N THR A 507 13.81 7.58 3.15
CA THR A 507 14.72 8.17 4.14
C THR A 507 14.56 9.69 4.23
N ARG A 508 14.41 10.39 3.09
CA ARG A 508 14.20 11.85 3.08
C ARG A 508 12.84 12.24 3.66
N LEU A 509 11.79 11.49 3.33
CA LEU A 509 10.44 11.72 3.86
C LEU A 509 10.40 11.51 5.38
N THR A 510 11.00 10.42 5.89
CA THR A 510 11.07 10.15 7.34
C THR A 510 11.91 11.19 8.08
N LEU A 511 13.06 11.60 7.54
CA LEU A 511 13.88 12.65 8.13
C LEU A 511 13.13 13.99 8.20
N SER A 512 12.29 14.27 7.22
CA SER A 512 11.48 15.49 7.22
C SER A 512 10.45 15.52 8.35
N VAL A 513 9.81 14.38 8.64
CA VAL A 513 8.89 14.24 9.77
C VAL A 513 9.63 14.47 11.09
N THR A 514 10.80 13.85 11.26
CA THR A 514 11.64 14.05 12.45
C THR A 514 12.04 15.54 12.63
N ASN A 515 12.48 16.19 11.55
CA ASN A 515 12.80 17.62 11.56
C ASN A 515 11.59 18.50 11.91
N HIS A 516 10.40 18.14 11.42
CA HIS A 516 9.16 18.85 11.75
C HIS A 516 8.87 18.76 13.27
N MET A 517 8.97 17.55 13.84
CA MET A 517 8.71 17.32 15.27
C MET A 517 9.73 18.06 16.16
N LEU A 518 11.01 18.03 15.80
CA LEU A 518 12.04 18.86 16.46
C LEU A 518 11.75 20.35 16.34
N GLY A 519 11.27 20.80 15.18
CA GLY A 519 10.83 22.17 14.95
C GLY A 519 9.65 22.57 15.85
N MET A 520 8.68 21.68 16.04
CA MET A 520 7.56 21.90 16.97
C MET A 520 8.06 22.05 18.42
N TYR A 521 8.99 21.18 18.84
CA TYR A 521 9.60 21.26 20.16
C TYR A 521 10.34 22.63 20.35
N TYR A 522 11.14 23.06 19.37
CA TYR A 522 11.83 24.35 19.44
C TYR A 522 10.86 25.53 19.56
N ARG A 523 9.74 25.51 18.83
CA ARG A 523 8.67 26.51 18.94
C ARG A 523 8.07 26.54 20.34
N LYS A 524 7.78 25.36 20.92
CA LYS A 524 7.18 25.20 22.25
C LYS A 524 8.11 25.72 23.38
N GLN A 525 9.40 25.46 23.23
CA GLN A 525 10.42 25.88 24.21
C GLN A 525 10.90 27.33 24.02
N GLY A 526 10.42 28.04 23.01
CA GLY A 526 10.90 29.38 22.70
C GLY A 526 12.41 29.44 22.39
N LYS A 527 12.98 28.32 21.89
CA LYS A 527 14.37 28.26 21.46
C LYS A 527 14.61 29.13 20.23
N ALA A 528 15.88 29.55 20.07
CA ALA A 528 16.25 30.53 19.07
C ALA A 528 15.72 30.20 17.66
N ASP A 529 15.12 31.20 17.01
CA ASP A 529 14.62 31.15 15.63
C ASP A 529 15.66 30.60 14.64
N ARG A 530 16.96 30.72 14.97
CA ARG A 530 18.07 30.22 14.15
C ARG A 530 18.06 28.70 13.97
N ASP A 531 17.88 27.93 15.04
CA ASP A 531 17.92 26.46 14.98
C ASP A 531 16.69 25.94 14.25
N LEU A 532 15.54 26.52 14.50
CA LEU A 532 14.31 26.25 13.76
C LEU A 532 14.49 26.55 12.26
N ALA A 533 15.09 27.69 11.90
CA ALA A 533 15.34 28.06 10.52
C ALA A 533 16.25 27.06 9.79
N VAL A 534 17.24 26.48 10.48
CA VAL A 534 18.12 25.44 9.92
C VAL A 534 17.31 24.19 9.57
N LEU A 535 16.46 23.71 10.47
CA LEU A 535 15.60 22.53 10.23
C LEU A 535 14.64 22.76 9.05
N LEU A 536 13.99 23.92 9.00
CA LEU A 536 13.01 24.22 7.94
C LEU A 536 13.68 24.38 6.56
N ARG A 537 14.91 24.95 6.50
CA ARG A 537 15.68 24.99 5.25
C ARG A 537 16.10 23.58 4.83
N SER A 538 16.57 22.75 5.76
CA SER A 538 16.89 21.35 5.50
C SER A 538 15.68 20.59 4.91
N ASN A 539 14.48 20.76 5.49
CA ASN A 539 13.27 20.15 4.97
C ASN A 539 12.95 20.62 3.55
N MET A 540 13.10 21.91 3.27
CA MET A 540 12.87 22.44 1.93
C MET A 540 13.86 21.88 0.90
N ASP A 541 15.12 21.71 1.27
CA ASP A 541 16.13 21.11 0.38
C ASP A 541 15.86 19.63 0.14
N LEU A 542 15.51 18.87 1.17
CA LEU A 542 15.08 17.45 1.05
C LEU A 542 13.85 17.32 0.14
N ALA A 543 12.85 18.19 0.33
CA ALA A 543 11.64 18.19 -0.46
C ALA A 543 11.89 18.51 -1.95
N MET A 544 12.76 19.47 -2.22
CA MET A 544 13.16 19.82 -3.59
C MET A 544 13.91 18.70 -4.28
N ASP A 545 14.77 17.97 -3.56
CA ASP A 545 15.50 16.83 -4.10
C ASP A 545 14.53 15.68 -4.41
N CYS A 546 13.58 15.38 -3.50
CA CYS A 546 12.53 14.39 -3.76
C CYS A 546 11.68 14.78 -4.96
N PHE A 547 11.28 16.05 -5.07
CA PHE A 547 10.43 16.51 -6.16
C PHE A 547 11.10 16.43 -7.54
N LYS A 548 12.41 16.66 -7.62
CA LYS A 548 13.17 16.48 -8.87
C LYS A 548 13.15 15.02 -9.36
N ALA A 549 13.24 14.07 -8.43
CA ALA A 549 13.27 12.64 -8.75
C ALA A 549 11.86 12.04 -8.96
N TYR A 550 10.89 12.46 -8.15
CA TYR A 550 9.53 11.92 -8.11
C TYR A 550 8.45 13.03 -8.14
N PRO A 551 8.36 13.82 -9.23
CA PRO A 551 7.46 14.99 -9.28
C PRO A 551 5.97 14.62 -9.24
N ARG A 552 5.60 13.36 -9.51
CA ARG A 552 4.21 12.86 -9.52
C ARG A 552 3.86 11.98 -8.32
N ASP A 553 4.73 11.82 -7.34
CA ASP A 553 4.41 11.12 -6.08
C ASP A 553 3.64 12.09 -5.16
N GLY A 554 2.39 11.73 -4.79
CA GLY A 554 1.53 12.56 -3.94
C GLY A 554 2.17 12.91 -2.61
N ARG A 555 2.91 11.98 -1.99
CA ARG A 555 3.64 12.20 -0.73
C ARG A 555 4.72 13.29 -0.89
N VAL A 556 5.41 13.29 -2.02
CA VAL A 556 6.44 14.29 -2.34
C VAL A 556 5.83 15.66 -2.59
N VAL A 557 4.69 15.73 -3.29
CA VAL A 557 3.98 17.00 -3.51
C VAL A 557 3.45 17.57 -2.19
N HIS A 558 2.87 16.73 -1.34
CA HIS A 558 2.48 17.11 0.02
C HIS A 558 3.68 17.64 0.82
N PHE A 559 4.81 16.93 0.79
CA PHE A 559 6.03 17.30 1.49
C PHE A 559 6.56 18.67 1.04
N ILE A 560 6.69 18.92 -0.28
CA ILE A 560 7.25 20.20 -0.77
C ILE A 560 6.33 21.38 -0.43
N ILE A 561 5.01 21.20 -0.44
CA ILE A 561 4.06 22.24 -0.07
C ILE A 561 4.18 22.57 1.41
N ASN A 562 4.19 21.58 2.29
CA ASN A 562 4.29 21.78 3.73
C ASN A 562 5.64 22.40 4.13
N ALA A 563 6.74 21.92 3.55
CA ALA A 563 8.06 22.52 3.77
C ALA A 563 8.10 24.00 3.34
N ALA A 564 7.43 24.35 2.24
CA ALA A 564 7.35 25.73 1.79
C ALA A 564 6.48 26.61 2.70
N LEU A 565 5.36 26.09 3.18
CA LEU A 565 4.47 26.83 4.09
C LEU A 565 5.18 27.13 5.41
N GLU A 566 5.82 26.14 6.00
CA GLU A 566 6.57 26.33 7.27
C GLU A 566 7.77 27.26 7.12
N LEU A 567 8.56 27.07 6.06
CA LEU A 567 9.71 27.94 5.79
C LEU A 567 9.27 29.37 5.43
N GLY A 568 8.17 29.52 4.70
CA GLY A 568 7.60 30.81 4.34
C GLY A 568 7.20 31.63 5.57
N ASP A 569 6.44 31.04 6.50
CA ASP A 569 6.05 31.66 7.76
C ASP A 569 7.28 32.08 8.60
N MET A 570 8.35 31.28 8.59
CA MET A 570 9.60 31.62 9.27
C MET A 570 10.35 32.76 8.59
N GLN A 571 10.42 32.72 7.26
CA GLN A 571 11.08 33.80 6.49
C GLN A 571 10.35 35.13 6.58
N HIS A 572 9.03 35.10 6.76
CA HIS A 572 8.25 36.29 7.06
C HIS A 572 8.81 37.01 8.29
N LYS A 573 9.04 36.26 9.39
CA LYS A 573 9.58 36.81 10.65
C LYS A 573 11.01 37.31 10.51
N GLU A 574 11.84 36.56 9.76
CA GLU A 574 13.27 36.92 9.61
C GLU A 574 13.54 38.05 8.60
N LYS A 575 12.81 38.02 7.45
CA LYS A 575 13.17 38.83 6.26
C LYS A 575 11.98 39.55 5.64
N GLY A 576 10.77 39.37 6.20
CA GLY A 576 9.53 40.01 5.76
C GLY A 576 8.83 39.31 4.59
N LEU A 577 7.69 39.89 4.20
CA LEU A 577 6.74 39.32 3.23
C LEU A 577 7.33 38.96 1.85
N MET A 578 8.35 39.69 1.38
CA MET A 578 8.98 39.37 0.07
C MET A 578 9.71 38.04 0.09
N ALA A 579 10.34 37.67 1.18
CA ALA A 579 11.04 36.40 1.32
C ALA A 579 10.07 35.22 1.43
N GLU A 580 8.97 35.42 2.17
CA GLU A 580 7.84 34.50 2.26
C GLU A 580 7.24 34.23 0.87
N CYS A 581 6.89 35.31 0.15
CA CYS A 581 6.36 35.25 -1.21
C CYS A 581 7.27 34.44 -2.15
N GLY A 582 8.58 34.73 -2.11
CA GLY A 582 9.57 34.04 -2.95
C GLY A 582 9.64 32.55 -2.68
N THR A 583 9.42 32.11 -1.44
CA THR A 583 9.39 30.68 -1.07
C THR A 583 8.17 29.98 -1.69
N TYR A 584 6.98 30.56 -1.56
CA TYR A 584 5.77 29.98 -2.14
C TYR A 584 5.84 29.94 -3.67
N GLU A 585 6.29 31.03 -4.32
CA GLU A 585 6.44 31.09 -5.76
C GLU A 585 7.43 30.04 -6.30
N LYS A 586 8.51 29.77 -5.57
CA LYS A 586 9.49 28.73 -5.96
C LYS A 586 8.84 27.37 -6.12
N VAL A 587 7.90 27.03 -5.23
CA VAL A 587 7.17 25.75 -5.29
C VAL A 587 6.06 25.77 -6.32
N ILE A 588 5.24 26.83 -6.36
CA ILE A 588 4.15 26.98 -7.34
C ILE A 588 4.67 26.87 -8.78
N ARG A 589 5.87 27.34 -9.07
CA ARG A 589 6.51 27.22 -10.40
C ARG A 589 6.79 25.77 -10.82
N GLN A 590 6.79 24.83 -9.87
CA GLN A 590 6.98 23.39 -10.18
C GLN A 590 5.65 22.69 -10.54
N PHE A 591 4.49 23.28 -10.26
CA PHE A 591 3.18 22.64 -10.44
C PHE A 591 2.80 22.29 -11.88
N PRO A 592 3.33 22.92 -12.95
CA PRO A 592 3.13 22.40 -14.31
C PRO A 592 3.55 20.95 -14.49
N ALA A 593 4.48 20.43 -13.69
CA ALA A 593 4.85 19.01 -13.68
C ALA A 593 3.74 18.08 -13.16
N LEU A 594 2.73 18.65 -12.47
CA LEU A 594 1.57 17.92 -11.92
C LEU A 594 0.40 17.82 -12.92
N ASN A 595 0.54 18.37 -14.13
CA ASN A 595 -0.50 18.24 -15.15
C ASN A 595 -0.80 16.76 -15.41
N ASN A 596 -2.09 16.41 -15.44
CA ASN A 596 -2.61 15.05 -15.58
C ASN A 596 -2.34 14.09 -14.41
N MET A 597 -1.91 14.60 -13.25
CA MET A 597 -1.85 13.80 -12.03
C MET A 597 -3.23 13.63 -11.42
N ARG A 598 -3.58 12.41 -11.01
CA ARG A 598 -4.79 12.19 -10.20
C ARG A 598 -4.53 12.71 -8.79
N LEU A 599 -5.27 13.74 -8.41
CA LEU A 599 -5.14 14.39 -7.11
C LEU A 599 -6.19 13.82 -6.15
N ASP A 600 -5.74 13.36 -4.98
CA ASP A 600 -6.63 13.04 -3.88
C ASP A 600 -7.13 14.32 -3.16
N PRO A 601 -8.18 14.24 -2.33
CA PRO A 601 -8.73 15.42 -1.64
C PRO A 601 -7.71 16.17 -0.77
N GLN A 602 -6.77 15.46 -0.13
CA GLN A 602 -5.76 16.09 0.72
C GLN A 602 -4.78 16.90 -0.13
N LEU A 603 -4.32 16.35 -1.23
CA LEU A 603 -3.38 17.02 -2.11
C LEU A 603 -4.00 18.25 -2.78
N ILE A 604 -5.31 18.19 -3.13
CA ILE A 604 -6.05 19.34 -3.62
C ILE A 604 -6.12 20.43 -2.54
N ALA A 605 -6.33 20.06 -1.27
CA ALA A 605 -6.34 21.00 -0.15
C ALA A 605 -4.97 21.67 0.05
N ASP A 606 -3.88 20.93 -0.06
CA ASP A 606 -2.52 21.46 0.05
C ASP A 606 -2.22 22.47 -1.06
N LEU A 607 -2.56 22.13 -2.31
CA LEU A 607 -2.44 23.04 -3.45
C LEU A 607 -3.27 24.31 -3.26
N ALA A 608 -4.50 24.15 -2.79
CA ALA A 608 -5.37 25.30 -2.50
C ALA A 608 -4.80 26.19 -1.40
N MET A 609 -4.20 25.59 -0.36
CA MET A 609 -3.58 26.30 0.76
C MET A 609 -2.39 27.14 0.30
N ILE A 610 -1.42 26.56 -0.44
CA ILE A 610 -0.23 27.31 -0.87
C ILE A 610 -0.60 28.43 -1.85
N HIS A 611 -1.58 28.23 -2.74
CA HIS A 611 -2.09 29.29 -3.60
C HIS A 611 -2.81 30.40 -2.80
N THR A 612 -3.57 30.02 -1.76
CA THR A 612 -4.22 30.99 -0.85
C THR A 612 -3.16 31.85 -0.16
N LYS A 613 -2.18 31.23 0.47
CA LYS A 613 -1.09 31.94 1.19
C LYS A 613 -0.27 32.83 0.27
N CYS A 614 0.15 32.31 -0.89
CA CYS A 614 0.88 33.11 -1.88
C CYS A 614 0.07 34.33 -2.36
N GLY A 615 -1.21 34.15 -2.66
CA GLY A 615 -2.09 35.22 -3.09
C GLY A 615 -2.34 36.27 -1.99
N GLN A 616 -2.45 35.88 -0.73
CA GLN A 616 -2.56 36.79 0.41
C GLN A 616 -1.31 37.69 0.51
N VAL A 617 -0.12 37.09 0.49
CA VAL A 617 1.14 37.83 0.59
C VAL A 617 1.34 38.77 -0.61
N GLN A 618 1.05 38.31 -1.84
CA GLN A 618 1.17 39.13 -3.04
C GLN A 618 0.18 40.31 -3.06
N GLY A 619 -1.00 40.14 -2.44
CA GLY A 619 -2.05 41.15 -2.32
C GLY A 619 -1.81 42.17 -1.21
N ASP A 620 -0.79 41.97 -0.38
CA ASP A 620 -0.45 42.94 0.68
C ASP A 620 -0.02 44.28 0.09
N ASN A 621 -0.41 45.37 0.76
CA ASN A 621 -0.11 46.72 0.31
C ASN A 621 1.39 47.05 0.26
N SER A 622 2.22 46.31 0.94
CA SER A 622 3.70 46.46 0.89
C SER A 622 4.31 45.77 -0.32
N ILE A 623 3.65 44.72 -0.85
CA ILE A 623 4.11 43.95 -2.02
C ILE A 623 3.46 44.46 -3.32
N ARG A 624 2.17 44.75 -3.30
CA ARG A 624 1.38 45.34 -4.41
C ARG A 624 1.40 44.55 -5.71
N ARG A 625 1.47 43.23 -5.66
CA ARG A 625 1.44 42.34 -6.84
C ARG A 625 0.02 41.83 -7.08
N PHE A 626 -0.96 42.78 -7.21
CA PHE A 626 -2.39 42.46 -7.23
C PHE A 626 -2.80 41.53 -8.37
N GLY A 627 -2.20 41.64 -9.56
CA GLY A 627 -2.48 40.74 -10.69
C GLY A 627 -2.07 39.29 -10.41
N ASP A 628 -0.93 39.08 -9.76
CA ASP A 628 -0.45 37.75 -9.35
C ASP A 628 -1.31 37.21 -8.20
N ALA A 629 -1.63 38.05 -7.24
CA ALA A 629 -2.54 37.75 -6.14
C ALA A 629 -3.90 37.25 -6.64
N GLN A 630 -4.48 37.97 -7.60
CA GLN A 630 -5.76 37.60 -8.19
C GLN A 630 -5.71 36.23 -8.87
N ARG A 631 -4.63 35.93 -9.62
CA ARG A 631 -4.43 34.59 -10.26
C ARG A 631 -4.36 33.49 -9.23
N ASN A 632 -3.52 33.63 -8.21
CA ASN A 632 -3.35 32.62 -7.18
C ASN A 632 -4.63 32.40 -6.36
N LEU A 633 -5.31 33.47 -5.93
CA LEU A 633 -6.56 33.36 -5.19
C LEU A 633 -7.71 32.80 -6.04
N THR A 634 -7.74 33.06 -7.35
CA THR A 634 -8.72 32.44 -8.24
C THR A 634 -8.47 30.93 -8.35
N THR A 635 -7.22 30.51 -8.49
CA THR A 635 -6.85 29.09 -8.49
C THR A 635 -7.25 28.43 -7.17
N ALA A 636 -6.91 29.04 -6.04
CA ALA A 636 -7.30 28.54 -4.72
C ALA A 636 -8.81 28.41 -4.54
N LEU A 637 -9.58 29.42 -4.98
CA LEU A 637 -11.05 29.39 -4.92
C LEU A 637 -11.62 28.21 -5.70
N ASN A 638 -11.11 27.96 -6.90
CA ASN A 638 -11.55 26.84 -7.73
C ASN A 638 -11.29 25.50 -7.04
N LEU A 639 -10.09 25.31 -6.46
CA LEU A 639 -9.72 24.08 -5.76
C LEU A 639 -10.55 23.88 -4.49
N TRP A 640 -10.72 24.90 -3.63
CA TRP A 640 -11.57 24.81 -2.43
C TRP A 640 -13.04 24.57 -2.78
N SER A 641 -13.55 25.21 -3.84
CA SER A 641 -14.94 25.01 -4.29
C SER A 641 -15.17 23.60 -4.83
N MET A 642 -14.18 23.04 -5.53
CA MET A 642 -14.22 21.64 -5.99
C MET A 642 -14.26 20.67 -4.82
N LEU A 643 -13.41 20.85 -3.79
CA LEU A 643 -13.42 20.04 -2.58
C LEU A 643 -14.74 20.15 -1.82
N ALA A 644 -15.25 21.38 -1.62
CA ALA A 644 -16.51 21.61 -0.93
C ALA A 644 -17.69 20.91 -1.62
N LYS A 645 -17.68 20.88 -2.97
CA LYS A 645 -18.73 20.22 -3.76
C LYS A 645 -18.64 18.69 -3.68
N ASN A 646 -17.42 18.14 -3.66
CA ASN A 646 -17.21 16.69 -3.77
C ASN A 646 -17.26 15.97 -2.41
N THR A 647 -16.99 16.67 -1.29
CA THR A 647 -16.82 16.03 0.02
C THR A 647 -17.87 16.43 1.05
N ASN A 648 -18.74 17.41 0.76
CA ASN A 648 -19.68 18.02 1.72
C ASN A 648 -19.05 18.50 3.05
N ASN A 649 -17.72 18.71 3.08
CA ASN A 649 -17.01 19.15 4.28
C ASN A 649 -17.23 20.67 4.49
N PRO A 650 -17.82 21.09 5.64
CA PRO A 650 -18.10 22.49 5.93
C PRO A 650 -16.84 23.36 6.02
N GLU A 651 -15.71 22.79 6.39
CA GLU A 651 -14.44 23.50 6.47
C GLU A 651 -13.95 23.94 5.08
N PHE A 652 -14.06 23.08 4.08
CA PHE A 652 -13.69 23.45 2.70
C PHE A 652 -14.58 24.54 2.13
N LYS A 653 -15.87 24.53 2.47
CA LYS A 653 -16.79 25.61 2.11
C LYS A 653 -16.37 26.93 2.76
N LYS A 654 -16.04 26.92 4.05
CA LYS A 654 -15.54 28.09 4.78
C LYS A 654 -14.24 28.62 4.17
N ASN A 655 -13.31 27.75 3.78
CA ASN A 655 -12.08 28.15 3.12
C ASN A 655 -12.34 28.80 1.76
N ALA A 656 -13.28 28.26 0.95
CA ALA A 656 -13.69 28.89 -0.30
C ALA A 656 -14.30 30.31 -0.09
N GLU A 657 -15.15 30.46 0.92
CA GLU A 657 -15.74 31.78 1.29
C GLU A 657 -14.66 32.78 1.73
N ASN A 658 -13.67 32.32 2.52
CA ASN A 658 -12.53 33.15 2.94
C ASN A 658 -11.74 33.66 1.73
N VAL A 659 -11.41 32.76 0.79
CA VAL A 659 -10.67 33.15 -0.44
C VAL A 659 -11.48 34.07 -1.31
N GLN A 660 -12.81 33.88 -1.41
CA GLN A 660 -13.70 34.81 -2.13
C GLN A 660 -13.69 36.22 -1.49
N ASN A 661 -13.65 36.32 -0.16
CA ASN A 661 -13.54 37.57 0.55
C ASN A 661 -12.19 38.26 0.26
N LEU A 662 -11.10 37.53 0.21
CA LEU A 662 -9.78 38.07 -0.16
C LEU A 662 -9.79 38.63 -1.59
N LEU A 663 -10.39 37.91 -2.55
CA LEU A 663 -10.55 38.38 -3.92
C LEU A 663 -11.37 39.67 -4.00
N ASN A 664 -12.44 39.80 -3.19
CA ASN A 664 -13.26 41.00 -3.13
C ASN A 664 -12.51 42.20 -2.53
N GLN A 665 -11.58 41.96 -1.58
CA GLN A 665 -10.72 42.99 -1.02
C GLN A 665 -9.71 43.53 -2.03
N LEU A 666 -9.16 42.68 -2.90
CA LEU A 666 -8.23 43.08 -3.97
C LEU A 666 -8.90 44.00 -5.03
N LYS A 667 -10.20 43.94 -5.17
CA LYS A 667 -10.97 44.76 -6.15
C LYS A 667 -11.34 46.16 -5.62
N LYS A 668 -11.14 46.39 -4.33
CA LYS A 668 -11.34 47.70 -3.68
C LYS A 668 -10.04 48.48 -3.62
#